data_81b5f1f6ad6bf2448ed7499ee88555c4
#
_entry.id   81b5f1f6ad6bf2448ed7499ee88555c4
#
_cell.length_a   1.000
_cell.length_b   1.000
_cell.length_c   1.000
_cell.angle_alpha   90.00
_cell.angle_beta   90.00
_cell.angle_gamma   90.00
#
_symmetry.space_group_name_H-M   'P 1'
#
loop_
_entity.id
_entity.type
_entity.pdbx_description
1 polymer ?
#
loop_
_entity_poly.entity_id
_entity_poly.type
_entity_poly.pdbx_seq_one_letter_code
_entity_poly.pdbx_strand_id
1 'polypeptide(L)'
;AREVRYIEVTTSLLGRSTRLDVHRHAGGRAIVSTKKAIEQGAGSVAEMLDKVPGVRAVEGNSGLSTSSTKLNVAVRGANPRLSEQATVLLDEVPIAPAPYGNPSLSLFPLSLFQIASIDAVRGGASVRFGPWTSGGVFNLVSHPIPENPTISVTAQSDHFGDAGAAASYGGTHKKLGMYFEYAPRFGKTYREHSEFQSHGGIIKFAYPITPRLKIESNTHLFWERTNLPGGLKTSEYEVDRFQSVRPFDRFHGHREGSNLKLRWKPKPNHELQVIAFYSHSVRSSVMASNLDRNLGMPVSLLTSQPRVFDVVGLEPRYALRVDHKKMFQDISIGVRGIYEMARLREFWSELPAGGGPPARVSDDTKACPKGLSVAPELAGQRCLDGRTGGYSIYLEDKLYLLDTKLVITGGLRAEIMRQGFYDRLFERSVPQPLQGGLLPGLNVWYGGDRVAGFIGYGRSFGAPSYFSASVNMVSSRYRQPELADMVEGGIKLMELGGVYADVTGWYKYFRFLRDEGDNSLAIIPGAHAYGVEAEVEWEPGEVWERAEGLELKLGYAYTGSAVLKDIYTGNRMPWYPVHEAWGSAAYRLPFGLKFGTSAEHTGEQFTDYGNIPEWATGELGTMPAYTLMTAFAGLQAPLPQGWRLEFTVGVKNLLNQVWFTRTDDLNGGILAMRPRTFYLNIGFAHEFIRGRAGEQARRRPAKGPDRRRQTASERRNQRLMQRMYGAWM
;
A
#
# COMPACT_ATOMS: atom_id res chain seq x y z
N ALA A 1 3.90 15.10 40.97
CA ALA A 1 4.83 15.15 39.83
C ALA A 1 4.10 14.62 38.61
N ARG A 2 3.79 15.47 37.63
CA ARG A 2 3.27 15.00 36.31
C ARG A 2 4.37 14.21 35.67
N GLU A 3 4.14 12.92 35.42
CA GLU A 3 4.97 12.13 34.49
C GLU A 3 4.96 12.83 33.14
N VAL A 4 6.05 13.50 32.81
CA VAL A 4 6.32 13.94 31.45
C VAL A 4 6.51 12.65 30.65
N ARG A 5 5.50 12.26 29.86
CA ARG A 5 5.60 11.11 28.96
C ARG A 5 6.72 11.42 27.96
N TYR A 6 7.84 10.76 28.10
CA TYR A 6 9.00 10.93 27.22
C TYR A 6 8.60 10.51 25.81
N ILE A 7 8.47 11.49 24.92
CA ILE A 7 8.42 11.26 23.49
C ILE A 7 9.84 10.84 23.10
N GLU A 8 10.03 9.62 22.64
CA GLU A 8 11.35 9.14 22.25
C GLU A 8 11.81 9.85 20.97
N VAL A 9 13.06 10.31 20.95
CA VAL A 9 13.69 10.81 19.72
C VAL A 9 13.90 9.66 18.77
N THR A 10 13.37 9.75 17.56
CA THR A 10 13.49 8.71 16.55
C THR A 10 13.63 9.28 15.15
N THR A 11 14.45 8.62 14.35
CA THR A 11 14.56 8.85 12.91
C THR A 11 13.42 8.19 12.13
N SER A 12 12.71 7.22 12.76
CA SER A 12 11.58 6.50 12.19
C SER A 12 10.27 7.27 12.46
N LEU A 13 9.51 7.55 11.42
CA LEU A 13 8.17 8.17 11.53
C LEU A 13 7.05 7.13 11.41
N LEU A 14 7.24 6.10 10.60
CA LEU A 14 6.19 5.14 10.19
C LEU A 14 6.49 3.69 10.61
N GLY A 15 7.58 3.44 11.32
CA GLY A 15 8.03 2.08 11.59
C GLY A 15 7.26 1.33 12.68
N ARG A 16 6.73 2.04 13.69
CA ARG A 16 5.96 1.49 14.82
C ARG A 16 5.06 2.55 15.39
N SER A 17 3.94 2.73 14.76
CA SER A 17 3.02 3.81 15.10
C SER A 17 1.89 3.32 16.00
N THR A 18 1.45 4.18 16.90
CA THR A 18 0.34 3.97 17.83
C THR A 18 -0.84 4.87 17.47
N ARG A 19 -2.01 4.66 18.07
CA ARG A 19 -3.14 5.60 17.96
C ARG A 19 -2.77 7.01 18.42
N LEU A 20 -1.91 7.13 19.42
CA LEU A 20 -1.42 8.43 19.87
C LEU A 20 -0.59 9.15 18.81
N ASP A 21 0.22 8.41 18.04
CA ASP A 21 0.98 8.98 16.91
C ASP A 21 0.05 9.47 15.80
N VAL A 22 -1.05 8.78 15.53
CA VAL A 22 -2.11 9.23 14.61
C VAL A 22 -2.77 10.51 15.12
N HIS A 23 -3.15 10.54 16.40
CA HIS A 23 -3.78 11.71 17.02
C HIS A 23 -2.87 12.95 16.99
N ARG A 24 -1.57 12.78 17.26
CA ARG A 24 -0.58 13.86 17.27
C ARG A 24 0.01 14.20 15.90
N HIS A 25 -0.41 13.51 14.86
CA HIS A 25 -0.01 13.83 13.49
C HIS A 25 -0.88 14.97 12.95
N ALA A 26 -0.23 16.05 12.45
CA ALA A 26 -0.91 17.16 11.81
C ALA A 26 -1.16 16.84 10.33
N GLY A 27 -2.17 16.03 10.05
CA GLY A 27 -2.55 15.56 8.73
C GLY A 27 -3.39 14.28 8.81
N GLY A 28 -3.96 13.88 7.68
CA GLY A 28 -4.68 12.61 7.55
C GLY A 28 -3.72 11.43 7.68
N ARG A 29 -3.89 10.60 8.72
CA ARG A 29 -3.10 9.38 8.96
C ARG A 29 -3.97 8.29 9.56
N ALA A 30 -3.75 7.04 9.13
CA ALA A 30 -4.44 5.88 9.67
C ALA A 30 -3.48 4.70 9.87
N ILE A 31 -3.73 3.87 10.88
CA ILE A 31 -3.04 2.60 11.09
C ILE A 31 -4.06 1.49 10.92
N VAL A 32 -3.83 0.61 9.95
CA VAL A 32 -4.71 -0.53 9.67
C VAL A 32 -4.03 -1.81 10.13
N SER A 33 -4.67 -2.55 11.03
CA SER A 33 -4.17 -3.83 11.52
C SER A 33 -4.59 -4.96 10.59
N THR A 34 -3.63 -5.76 10.13
CA THR A 34 -3.89 -6.93 9.29
C THR A 34 -4.75 -7.95 10.00
N LYS A 35 -4.52 -8.19 11.28
CA LYS A 35 -5.34 -9.11 12.08
C LYS A 35 -6.81 -8.72 12.06
N LYS A 36 -7.14 -7.43 12.31
CA LYS A 36 -8.52 -6.94 12.25
C LYS A 36 -9.10 -7.00 10.83
N ALA A 37 -8.28 -6.75 9.80
CA ALA A 37 -8.70 -6.82 8.41
C ALA A 37 -9.05 -8.27 7.99
N ILE A 38 -8.22 -9.25 8.33
CA ILE A 38 -8.48 -10.68 8.08
C ILE A 38 -9.74 -11.15 8.82
N GLU A 39 -9.94 -10.77 10.08
CA GLU A 39 -11.18 -11.06 10.81
C GLU A 39 -12.43 -10.54 10.08
N GLN A 40 -12.32 -9.42 9.38
CA GLN A 40 -13.38 -8.82 8.57
C GLN A 40 -13.42 -9.31 7.11
N GLY A 41 -12.63 -10.32 6.78
CA GLY A 41 -12.65 -10.98 5.48
C GLY A 41 -11.69 -10.42 4.44
N ALA A 42 -10.78 -9.51 4.78
CA ALA A 42 -9.80 -9.07 3.82
C ALA A 42 -8.93 -10.23 3.33
N GLY A 43 -8.80 -10.40 2.02
CA GLY A 43 -7.95 -11.39 1.36
C GLY A 43 -6.74 -10.76 0.66
N SER A 44 -6.70 -9.42 0.60
CA SER A 44 -5.62 -8.68 -0.05
C SER A 44 -5.27 -7.40 0.70
N VAL A 45 -4.11 -6.84 0.38
CA VAL A 45 -3.67 -5.53 0.91
C VAL A 45 -4.56 -4.40 0.40
N ALA A 46 -5.07 -4.52 -0.83
CA ALA A 46 -6.02 -3.55 -1.38
C ALA A 46 -7.32 -3.53 -0.58
N GLU A 47 -7.96 -4.68 -0.32
CA GLU A 47 -9.17 -4.78 0.51
C GLU A 47 -8.98 -4.25 1.94
N MET A 48 -7.75 -4.34 2.46
CA MET A 48 -7.41 -3.78 3.77
C MET A 48 -7.37 -2.25 3.75
N LEU A 49 -6.83 -1.66 2.67
CA LEU A 49 -6.66 -0.22 2.50
C LEU A 49 -7.93 0.50 2.06
N ASP A 50 -8.83 -0.16 1.35
CA ASP A 50 -10.09 0.41 0.87
C ASP A 50 -11.04 0.85 2.01
N LYS A 51 -10.77 0.39 3.24
CA LYS A 51 -11.49 0.79 4.47
C LYS A 51 -10.90 2.02 5.16
N VAL A 52 -9.99 2.75 4.50
CA VAL A 52 -9.43 4.00 5.01
C VAL A 52 -10.05 5.16 4.23
N PRO A 53 -10.78 6.10 4.87
CA PRO A 53 -11.42 7.20 4.15
C PRO A 53 -10.44 7.99 3.27
N GLY A 54 -10.84 8.29 2.02
CA GLY A 54 -10.02 9.01 1.05
C GLY A 54 -8.84 8.21 0.47
N VAL A 55 -8.70 6.94 0.82
CA VAL A 55 -7.80 5.99 0.15
C VAL A 55 -8.62 5.20 -0.86
N ARG A 56 -8.23 5.27 -2.11
CA ARG A 56 -8.78 4.44 -3.18
C ARG A 56 -7.88 3.26 -3.40
N ALA A 57 -8.33 2.07 -3.04
CA ALA A 57 -7.61 0.82 -3.27
C ALA A 57 -8.53 -0.15 -4.01
N VAL A 58 -8.15 -0.57 -5.21
CA VAL A 58 -9.00 -1.39 -6.07
C VAL A 58 -8.32 -2.71 -6.41
N GLU A 59 -9.01 -3.80 -6.12
CA GLU A 59 -8.56 -5.14 -6.51
C GLU A 59 -8.78 -5.36 -8.01
N GLY A 60 -7.76 -5.89 -8.71
CA GLY A 60 -7.89 -6.27 -10.11
C GLY A 60 -7.99 -5.13 -11.13
N ASN A 61 -7.79 -3.89 -10.74
CA ASN A 61 -8.01 -2.70 -11.58
C ASN A 61 -6.99 -2.50 -12.70
N SER A 62 -5.90 -3.25 -12.75
CA SER A 62 -4.82 -3.04 -13.72
C SER A 62 -4.86 -3.94 -14.94
N GLY A 63 -5.86 -4.82 -15.05
CA GLY A 63 -5.89 -5.84 -16.11
C GLY A 63 -4.76 -6.87 -16.05
N LEU A 64 -3.74 -6.60 -15.27
CA LEU A 64 -2.58 -7.45 -15.06
C LEU A 64 -2.75 -8.41 -13.87
N SER A 65 -3.94 -8.50 -13.27
CA SER A 65 -4.13 -9.30 -12.08
C SER A 65 -5.52 -9.89 -11.98
N THR A 66 -5.55 -11.15 -11.62
CA THR A 66 -6.71 -11.84 -11.07
C THR A 66 -6.47 -12.25 -9.62
N SER A 67 -5.27 -12.01 -9.12
CA SER A 67 -4.80 -12.28 -7.77
C SER A 67 -4.33 -10.99 -7.09
N SER A 68 -4.13 -11.03 -5.80
CA SER A 68 -3.64 -9.91 -4.98
C SER A 68 -2.14 -9.61 -5.14
N THR A 69 -1.53 -10.00 -6.25
CA THR A 69 -0.09 -9.80 -6.52
C THR A 69 0.24 -8.44 -7.13
N LYS A 70 -0.77 -7.59 -7.29
CA LYS A 70 -0.64 -6.19 -7.71
C LYS A 70 -1.22 -5.29 -6.64
N LEU A 71 -0.66 -4.12 -6.48
CA LEU A 71 -1.22 -3.12 -5.57
C LEU A 71 -1.65 -1.89 -6.36
N ASN A 72 -2.92 -1.53 -6.21
CA ASN A 72 -3.53 -0.35 -6.78
C ASN A 72 -4.01 0.53 -5.63
N VAL A 73 -3.25 1.56 -5.26
CA VAL A 73 -3.62 2.46 -4.18
C VAL A 73 -3.16 3.88 -4.43
N ALA A 74 -4.02 4.82 -4.13
CA ALA A 74 -3.71 6.24 -4.08
C ALA A 74 -4.68 6.98 -3.15
N VAL A 75 -4.45 8.29 -2.94
CA VAL A 75 -5.32 9.14 -2.14
C VAL A 75 -5.66 10.43 -2.89
N ARG A 76 -6.86 10.97 -2.61
CA ARG A 76 -7.18 12.38 -2.87
C ARG A 76 -6.96 12.80 -4.33
N GLY A 77 -7.58 12.13 -5.26
CA GLY A 77 -7.57 12.45 -6.69
C GLY A 77 -6.34 11.99 -7.46
N ALA A 78 -5.39 11.29 -6.85
CA ALA A 78 -4.30 10.64 -7.57
C ALA A 78 -4.77 9.28 -8.15
N ASN A 79 -4.29 8.90 -9.36
CA ASN A 79 -4.68 7.64 -9.99
C ASN A 79 -4.16 6.44 -9.15
N PRO A 80 -5.04 5.51 -8.73
CA PRO A 80 -4.64 4.34 -7.94
C PRO A 80 -3.91 3.27 -8.76
N ARG A 81 -3.96 3.30 -10.08
CA ARG A 81 -3.42 2.27 -10.96
C ARG A 81 -1.97 1.95 -10.61
N LEU A 82 -1.71 0.68 -10.26
CA LEU A 82 -0.40 0.15 -9.89
C LEU A 82 0.38 1.01 -8.86
N SER A 83 -0.33 1.87 -8.11
CA SER A 83 0.23 2.78 -7.09
C SER A 83 1.31 3.74 -7.63
N GLU A 84 1.28 4.10 -8.91
CA GLU A 84 2.36 4.84 -9.58
C GLU A 84 2.58 6.24 -9.00
N GLN A 85 1.56 6.85 -8.41
CA GLN A 85 1.62 8.17 -7.76
C GLN A 85 1.83 8.10 -6.24
N ALA A 86 1.94 6.90 -5.66
CA ALA A 86 2.11 6.70 -4.23
C ALA A 86 3.52 6.21 -3.87
N THR A 87 4.02 6.61 -2.71
CA THR A 87 5.23 6.02 -2.12
C THR A 87 4.82 4.84 -1.24
N VAL A 88 5.11 3.63 -1.70
CA VAL A 88 4.87 2.41 -0.92
C VAL A 88 6.18 1.86 -0.39
N LEU A 89 6.21 1.62 0.90
CA LEU A 89 7.40 1.21 1.66
C LEU A 89 7.15 -0.15 2.34
N LEU A 90 8.20 -0.93 2.52
CA LEU A 90 8.24 -2.06 3.45
C LEU A 90 9.25 -1.74 4.55
N ASP A 91 8.79 -1.65 5.78
CA ASP A 91 9.62 -1.27 6.93
C ASP A 91 10.46 0.00 6.63
N GLU A 92 9.84 1.04 6.04
CA GLU A 92 10.40 2.32 5.62
C GLU A 92 11.38 2.29 4.42
N VAL A 93 11.51 1.16 3.72
CA VAL A 93 12.32 1.03 2.49
C VAL A 93 11.40 0.99 1.26
N PRO A 94 11.67 1.77 0.18
CA PRO A 94 10.85 1.75 -1.03
C PRO A 94 10.77 0.35 -1.65
N ILE A 95 9.54 -0.08 -2.01
CA ILE A 95 9.32 -1.38 -2.65
C ILE A 95 8.90 -1.28 -4.13
N ALA A 96 8.86 -0.12 -4.74
CA ALA A 96 8.69 -0.04 -6.18
C ALA A 96 9.88 -0.70 -6.89
N PRO A 97 9.67 -1.37 -8.06
CA PRO A 97 10.76 -1.99 -8.83
C PRO A 97 11.89 -1.02 -9.19
N ALA A 98 11.58 0.23 -9.45
CA ALA A 98 12.52 1.34 -9.59
C ALA A 98 11.81 2.62 -9.12
N PRO A 99 12.05 3.09 -7.87
CA PRO A 99 11.28 4.17 -7.25
C PRO A 99 11.17 5.47 -8.04
N TYR A 100 12.16 5.80 -8.86
CA TYR A 100 12.11 6.94 -9.77
C TYR A 100 11.65 6.56 -11.17
N GLY A 101 12.23 5.52 -11.76
CA GLY A 101 12.02 5.19 -13.16
C GLY A 101 10.84 4.26 -13.45
N ASN A 102 10.41 3.47 -12.48
CA ASN A 102 9.23 2.61 -12.58
C ASN A 102 8.56 2.42 -11.21
N PRO A 103 7.77 3.39 -10.76
CA PRO A 103 7.08 3.34 -9.46
C PRO A 103 5.99 2.27 -9.42
N SER A 104 5.58 1.73 -10.57
CA SER A 104 4.49 0.77 -10.74
C SER A 104 4.65 -0.50 -9.91
N LEU A 105 3.70 -0.79 -9.04
CA LEU A 105 3.63 -2.04 -8.24
C LEU A 105 2.94 -3.18 -9.00
N SER A 106 3.28 -3.35 -10.27
CA SER A 106 2.85 -4.47 -11.09
C SER A 106 3.46 -5.83 -10.67
N LEU A 107 4.44 -5.81 -9.78
CA LEU A 107 5.01 -6.96 -9.08
C LEU A 107 5.08 -6.63 -7.59
N PHE A 108 3.98 -6.83 -6.88
CA PHE A 108 3.87 -6.56 -5.45
C PHE A 108 4.34 -7.76 -4.63
N PRO A 109 5.43 -7.66 -3.86
CA PRO A 109 6.17 -8.81 -3.35
C PRO A 109 5.66 -9.37 -2.01
N LEU A 110 4.45 -9.03 -1.59
CA LEU A 110 3.95 -9.40 -0.26
C LEU A 110 2.54 -9.97 -0.31
N SER A 111 2.31 -11.03 0.43
CA SER A 111 0.96 -11.45 0.78
C SER A 111 0.46 -10.68 2.01
N LEU A 112 -0.87 -10.64 2.20
CA LEU A 112 -1.49 -10.03 3.38
C LEU A 112 -0.95 -10.62 4.69
N PHE A 113 -0.64 -11.93 4.72
CA PHE A 113 -0.13 -12.61 5.92
C PHE A 113 1.25 -12.15 6.36
N GLN A 114 2.04 -11.52 5.48
CA GLN A 114 3.40 -11.06 5.77
C GLN A 114 3.45 -9.66 6.38
N ILE A 115 2.30 -9.02 6.52
CA ILE A 115 2.15 -7.64 6.99
C ILE A 115 1.44 -7.65 8.34
N ALA A 116 2.02 -7.04 9.36
CA ALA A 116 1.40 -6.87 10.67
C ALA A 116 0.41 -5.69 10.68
N SER A 117 0.79 -4.59 10.03
CA SER A 117 -0.03 -3.38 9.90
C SER A 117 0.41 -2.52 8.72
N ILE A 118 -0.45 -1.61 8.31
CA ILE A 118 -0.12 -0.55 7.34
C ILE A 118 -0.29 0.80 8.04
N ASP A 119 0.73 1.65 7.91
CA ASP A 119 0.69 3.05 8.32
C ASP A 119 0.48 3.90 7.06
N ALA A 120 -0.71 4.44 6.89
CA ALA A 120 -1.14 5.19 5.73
C ALA A 120 -1.17 6.69 6.04
N VAL A 121 -0.36 7.47 5.35
CA VAL A 121 -0.32 8.93 5.47
C VAL A 121 -0.86 9.55 4.19
N ARG A 122 -1.94 10.31 4.30
CA ARG A 122 -2.66 10.95 3.19
C ARG A 122 -2.19 12.39 2.95
N GLY A 123 -1.49 13.00 3.92
CA GLY A 123 -0.96 14.35 3.84
C GLY A 123 0.17 14.60 4.85
N GLY A 124 0.86 15.73 4.73
CA GLY A 124 1.88 16.17 5.69
C GLY A 124 3.19 15.37 5.73
N ALA A 125 3.35 14.33 4.91
CA ALA A 125 4.50 13.42 4.96
C ALA A 125 5.58 13.68 3.89
N SER A 126 5.36 14.63 2.98
CA SER A 126 6.20 14.83 1.80
C SER A 126 7.65 15.23 2.09
N VAL A 127 7.91 15.81 3.27
CA VAL A 127 9.28 16.24 3.61
C VAL A 127 10.21 15.05 3.85
N ARG A 128 9.76 14.01 4.56
CA ARG A 128 10.63 12.85 4.86
C ARG A 128 10.63 11.78 3.78
N PHE A 129 9.56 11.69 2.99
CA PHE A 129 9.35 10.60 2.04
C PHE A 129 9.29 11.11 0.61
N GLY A 130 9.55 10.23 -0.35
CA GLY A 130 9.52 10.51 -1.78
C GLY A 130 10.24 9.42 -2.56
N PRO A 131 10.31 9.53 -3.88
CA PRO A 131 9.53 10.45 -4.72
C PRO A 131 8.05 10.06 -4.69
N TRP A 132 7.15 10.59 -5.45
CA TRP A 132 5.76 10.12 -5.60
C TRP A 132 4.91 10.14 -4.32
N THR A 133 4.74 11.33 -3.74
CA THR A 133 3.90 11.49 -2.53
C THR A 133 2.55 12.12 -2.81
N SER A 134 2.22 12.43 -4.07
CA SER A 134 0.89 12.96 -4.44
C SER A 134 -0.23 11.96 -4.17
N GLY A 135 0.02 10.67 -4.36
CA GLY A 135 -0.89 9.57 -4.04
C GLY A 135 -0.79 9.05 -2.61
N GLY A 136 -0.07 9.74 -1.71
CA GLY A 136 0.12 9.33 -0.32
C GLY A 136 1.38 8.51 -0.05
N VAL A 137 1.58 8.16 1.22
CA VAL A 137 2.67 7.30 1.68
C VAL A 137 2.10 6.14 2.49
N PHE A 138 2.41 4.92 2.07
CA PHE A 138 1.93 3.68 2.70
C PHE A 138 3.14 2.87 3.17
N ASN A 139 3.33 2.77 4.47
CA ASN A 139 4.38 1.92 5.02
C ASN A 139 3.77 0.59 5.50
N LEU A 140 4.14 -0.47 4.81
CA LEU A 140 3.80 -1.84 5.17
C LEU A 140 4.77 -2.29 6.25
N VAL A 141 4.26 -2.56 7.44
CA VAL A 141 5.06 -3.01 8.57
C VAL A 141 4.99 -4.52 8.63
N SER A 142 6.10 -5.20 8.38
CA SER A 142 6.18 -6.64 8.47
C SER A 142 6.24 -7.12 9.92
N HIS A 143 5.92 -8.40 10.17
CA HIS A 143 5.91 -8.95 11.53
C HIS A 143 7.25 -8.71 12.25
N PRO A 144 7.22 -8.26 13.51
CA PRO A 144 8.44 -8.08 14.31
C PRO A 144 9.08 -9.41 14.67
N ILE A 145 10.37 -9.38 15.01
CA ILE A 145 11.04 -10.53 15.63
C ILE A 145 10.49 -10.68 17.05
N PRO A 146 9.90 -11.83 17.42
CA PRO A 146 9.39 -12.06 18.76
C PRO A 146 10.50 -12.10 19.82
N GLU A 147 10.18 -11.75 21.06
CA GLU A 147 11.12 -11.91 22.19
C GLU A 147 11.28 -13.38 22.53
N ASN A 148 10.20 -14.11 22.67
CA ASN A 148 10.19 -15.54 22.92
C ASN A 148 10.09 -16.32 21.60
N PRO A 149 10.68 -17.53 21.52
CA PRO A 149 10.47 -18.39 20.37
C PRO A 149 8.99 -18.61 20.11
N THR A 150 8.54 -18.28 18.90
CA THR A 150 7.13 -18.34 18.50
C THR A 150 7.02 -19.02 17.14
N ILE A 151 6.11 -19.96 17.02
CA ILE A 151 5.71 -20.56 15.76
C ILE A 151 4.28 -20.12 15.45
N SER A 152 3.98 -19.80 14.20
CA SER A 152 2.61 -19.59 13.76
C SER A 152 2.37 -20.18 12.36
N VAL A 153 1.13 -20.64 12.16
CA VAL A 153 0.64 -21.11 10.86
C VAL A 153 -0.75 -20.50 10.67
N THR A 154 -0.95 -19.87 9.52
CA THR A 154 -2.24 -19.31 9.13
C THR A 154 -2.59 -19.77 7.74
N ALA A 155 -3.86 -20.09 7.48
CA ALA A 155 -4.35 -20.46 6.17
C ALA A 155 -5.67 -19.75 5.89
N GLN A 156 -5.90 -19.42 4.62
CA GLN A 156 -7.13 -18.83 4.11
C GLN A 156 -7.54 -19.53 2.84
N SER A 157 -8.82 -19.71 2.63
CA SER A 157 -9.36 -20.20 1.36
C SER A 157 -10.74 -19.63 1.10
N ASP A 158 -11.12 -19.55 -0.17
CA ASP A 158 -12.50 -19.29 -0.58
C ASP A 158 -13.07 -20.46 -1.40
N HIS A 159 -14.39 -20.42 -1.67
CA HIS A 159 -15.07 -21.51 -2.34
C HIS A 159 -14.81 -21.56 -3.87
N PHE A 160 -14.14 -20.57 -4.46
CA PHE A 160 -13.68 -20.61 -5.85
C PHE A 160 -12.35 -21.33 -6.00
N GLY A 161 -11.64 -21.56 -4.89
CA GLY A 161 -10.36 -22.25 -4.87
C GLY A 161 -9.15 -21.32 -4.79
N ASP A 162 -9.35 -20.04 -4.45
CA ASP A 162 -8.26 -19.16 -4.01
C ASP A 162 -7.81 -19.61 -2.61
N ALA A 163 -6.58 -20.03 -2.47
CA ALA A 163 -6.01 -20.51 -1.22
C ALA A 163 -4.64 -19.89 -0.95
N GLY A 164 -4.42 -19.49 0.30
CA GLY A 164 -3.15 -18.97 0.78
C GLY A 164 -2.82 -19.48 2.17
N ALA A 165 -1.56 -19.55 2.49
CA ALA A 165 -1.09 -19.89 3.82
C ALA A 165 0.14 -19.07 4.18
N ALA A 166 0.47 -19.01 5.47
CA ALA A 166 1.77 -18.55 5.95
C ALA A 166 2.20 -19.40 7.13
N ALA A 167 3.49 -19.72 7.15
CA ALA A 167 4.13 -20.37 8.29
C ALA A 167 5.32 -19.51 8.73
N SER A 168 5.42 -19.21 10.01
CA SER A 168 6.53 -18.42 10.54
C SER A 168 7.12 -19.03 11.79
N TYR A 169 8.42 -18.77 11.98
CA TYR A 169 9.15 -19.04 13.20
C TYR A 169 10.05 -17.85 13.52
N GLY A 170 10.04 -17.40 14.75
CA GLY A 170 10.91 -16.32 15.20
C GLY A 170 11.18 -16.36 16.69
N GLY A 171 12.19 -15.63 17.12
CA GLY A 171 12.53 -15.48 18.52
C GLY A 171 13.87 -14.82 18.73
N THR A 172 14.13 -14.41 19.97
CA THR A 172 15.41 -13.84 20.37
C THR A 172 16.18 -14.83 21.26
N HIS A 173 17.32 -15.32 20.78
CA HIS A 173 18.23 -16.16 21.55
C HIS A 173 19.40 -15.33 22.05
N LYS A 174 19.52 -15.16 23.37
CA LYS A 174 20.50 -14.23 24.00
C LYS A 174 20.33 -12.82 23.40
N LYS A 175 21.20 -12.44 22.48
CA LYS A 175 21.18 -11.13 21.80
C LYS A 175 20.73 -11.20 20.33
N LEU A 176 20.73 -12.40 19.73
CA LEU A 176 20.39 -12.57 18.32
C LEU A 176 18.89 -12.79 18.18
N GLY A 177 18.22 -11.85 17.56
CA GLY A 177 16.84 -11.99 17.09
C GLY A 177 16.81 -12.56 15.69
N MET A 178 15.91 -13.50 15.43
CA MET A 178 15.70 -14.13 14.10
C MET A 178 14.21 -14.28 13.83
N TYR A 179 13.82 -14.15 12.55
CA TYR A 179 12.47 -14.39 12.08
C TYR A 179 12.50 -14.92 10.66
N PHE A 180 11.72 -15.97 10.40
CA PHE A 180 11.58 -16.61 9.10
C PHE A 180 10.09 -16.78 8.83
N GLU A 181 9.67 -16.47 7.62
CA GLU A 181 8.29 -16.62 7.18
C GLU A 181 8.25 -17.06 5.73
N TYR A 182 7.33 -17.98 5.42
CA TYR A 182 7.04 -18.44 4.08
C TYR A 182 5.53 -18.38 3.86
N ALA A 183 5.10 -17.74 2.76
CA ALA A 183 3.70 -17.46 2.45
C ALA A 183 3.37 -17.83 1.00
N PRO A 184 2.99 -19.09 0.72
CA PRO A 184 2.49 -19.51 -0.58
C PRO A 184 1.03 -19.08 -0.77
N ARG A 185 0.66 -18.81 -2.02
CA ARG A 185 -0.72 -18.63 -2.46
C ARG A 185 -0.92 -19.25 -3.85
N PHE A 186 -2.02 -19.94 -4.07
CA PHE A 186 -2.31 -20.64 -5.32
C PHE A 186 -3.82 -20.82 -5.51
N GLY A 187 -4.23 -21.11 -6.72
CA GLY A 187 -5.60 -21.44 -7.04
C GLY A 187 -6.09 -20.74 -8.29
N LYS A 188 -7.36 -20.45 -8.30
CA LYS A 188 -8.06 -19.69 -9.34
C LYS A 188 -9.09 -18.78 -8.69
N THR A 189 -9.54 -17.78 -9.42
CA THR A 189 -10.64 -16.92 -9.00
C THR A 189 -11.94 -17.35 -9.65
N TYR A 190 -12.96 -16.52 -9.55
CA TYR A 190 -14.29 -16.73 -10.14
C TYR A 190 -14.34 -16.58 -11.66
N ARG A 191 -13.24 -16.12 -12.31
CA ARG A 191 -13.16 -15.98 -13.77
C ARG A 191 -12.45 -17.15 -14.43
N GLU A 192 -12.77 -17.42 -15.67
CA GLU A 192 -11.98 -18.31 -16.53
C GLU A 192 -10.57 -17.77 -16.73
N HIS A 193 -9.61 -18.63 -17.03
CA HIS A 193 -8.22 -18.27 -17.27
C HIS A 193 -7.61 -17.38 -16.18
N SER A 194 -7.87 -17.75 -14.91
CA SER A 194 -7.49 -16.97 -13.73
C SER A 194 -6.59 -17.71 -12.77
N GLU A 195 -6.00 -18.81 -13.19
CA GLU A 195 -5.10 -19.62 -12.37
C GLU A 195 -3.86 -18.83 -11.99
N PHE A 196 -3.46 -18.96 -10.74
CA PHE A 196 -2.28 -18.26 -10.22
C PHE A 196 -1.53 -19.08 -9.18
N GLN A 197 -0.25 -18.78 -9.06
CA GLN A 197 0.64 -19.29 -8.02
C GLN A 197 1.63 -18.22 -7.63
N SER A 198 1.83 -18.02 -6.33
CA SER A 198 2.86 -17.14 -5.80
C SER A 198 3.50 -17.70 -4.54
N HIS A 199 4.75 -17.31 -4.31
CA HIS A 199 5.54 -17.70 -3.14
C HIS A 199 6.22 -16.47 -2.58
N GLY A 200 5.98 -16.16 -1.31
CA GLY A 200 6.63 -15.07 -0.57
C GLY A 200 7.48 -15.60 0.58
N GLY A 201 8.62 -14.98 0.83
CA GLY A 201 9.48 -15.26 1.96
C GLY A 201 9.97 -13.99 2.63
N ILE A 202 10.06 -13.99 3.96
CA ILE A 202 10.70 -12.93 4.75
C ILE A 202 11.72 -13.56 5.70
N ILE A 203 12.92 -12.99 5.74
CA ILE A 203 14.01 -13.38 6.64
C ILE A 203 14.49 -12.12 7.35
N LYS A 204 14.52 -12.15 8.69
CA LYS A 204 15.00 -11.01 9.48
C LYS A 204 16.04 -11.45 10.51
N PHE A 205 17.01 -10.59 10.72
CA PHE A 205 17.97 -10.69 11.80
C PHE A 205 18.09 -9.35 12.53
N ALA A 206 18.31 -9.40 13.84
CA ALA A 206 18.57 -8.23 14.66
C ALA A 206 19.61 -8.57 15.74
N TYR A 207 20.63 -7.72 15.88
CA TYR A 207 21.66 -7.91 16.87
C TYR A 207 22.07 -6.58 17.52
N PRO A 208 21.91 -6.41 18.84
CA PRO A 208 22.46 -5.28 19.56
C PRO A 208 23.95 -5.51 19.79
N ILE A 209 24.81 -4.85 19.00
CA ILE A 209 26.27 -4.88 19.13
C ILE A 209 26.66 -4.33 20.50
N THR A 210 26.07 -3.19 20.86
CA THR A 210 26.15 -2.59 22.21
C THR A 210 24.72 -2.15 22.64
N PRO A 211 24.49 -1.73 23.89
CA PRO A 211 23.21 -1.16 24.30
C PRO A 211 22.76 0.07 23.48
N ARG A 212 23.71 0.73 22.79
CA ARG A 212 23.46 1.94 21.99
C ARG A 212 23.58 1.73 20.49
N LEU A 213 24.04 0.56 20.04
CA LEU A 213 24.28 0.26 18.63
C LEU A 213 23.61 -1.06 18.27
N LYS A 214 22.65 -1.02 17.34
CA LYS A 214 21.90 -2.18 16.84
C LYS A 214 22.05 -2.28 15.32
N ILE A 215 22.21 -3.50 14.84
CA ILE A 215 22.14 -3.85 13.43
C ILE A 215 20.89 -4.72 13.18
N GLU A 216 20.18 -4.44 12.10
CA GLU A 216 18.98 -5.17 11.69
C GLU A 216 19.06 -5.43 10.19
N SER A 217 18.64 -6.62 9.75
CA SER A 217 18.45 -6.91 8.33
C SER A 217 17.07 -7.47 8.08
N ASN A 218 16.55 -7.17 6.91
CA ASN A 218 15.28 -7.71 6.39
C ASN A 218 15.49 -8.06 4.93
N THR A 219 15.24 -9.32 4.57
CA THR A 219 15.28 -9.82 3.20
C THR A 219 13.90 -10.35 2.85
N HIS A 220 13.37 -9.96 1.71
CA HIS A 220 12.14 -10.48 1.15
C HIS A 220 12.42 -11.14 -0.20
N LEU A 221 11.75 -12.26 -0.43
CA LEU A 221 11.82 -13.05 -1.66
C LEU A 221 10.41 -13.23 -2.19
N PHE A 222 10.22 -13.11 -3.49
CA PHE A 222 8.91 -13.27 -4.10
C PHE A 222 9.02 -13.85 -5.49
N TRP A 223 8.08 -14.75 -5.82
CA TRP A 223 7.91 -15.30 -7.15
C TRP A 223 6.43 -15.46 -7.44
N GLU A 224 6.01 -15.21 -8.69
CA GLU A 224 4.63 -15.42 -9.13
C GLU A 224 4.51 -15.87 -10.58
N ARG A 225 3.42 -16.58 -10.86
CA ARG A 225 2.90 -16.86 -12.18
C ARG A 225 1.37 -16.78 -12.14
N THR A 226 0.77 -16.05 -13.08
CA THR A 226 -0.67 -15.87 -13.14
C THR A 226 -1.14 -15.79 -14.59
N ASN A 227 -2.26 -16.41 -14.88
CA ASN A 227 -3.01 -16.21 -16.10
C ASN A 227 -3.88 -14.96 -16.00
N LEU A 228 -4.16 -14.32 -17.12
CA LEU A 228 -4.86 -13.03 -17.17
C LEU A 228 -6.15 -13.17 -18.00
N PRO A 229 -7.34 -13.16 -17.37
CA PRO A 229 -8.62 -13.25 -18.10
C PRO A 229 -8.87 -12.07 -19.03
N GLY A 230 -8.27 -10.91 -18.73
CA GLY A 230 -8.48 -9.67 -19.47
C GLY A 230 -9.84 -9.01 -19.28
N GLY A 231 -9.99 -7.82 -19.83
CA GLY A 231 -11.24 -7.08 -19.86
C GLY A 231 -12.17 -7.58 -20.97
N LEU A 232 -13.47 -7.36 -20.80
CA LEU A 232 -14.54 -7.73 -21.73
C LEU A 232 -15.15 -6.50 -22.37
N LYS A 233 -15.61 -6.60 -23.63
CA LYS A 233 -16.55 -5.65 -24.21
C LYS A 233 -17.92 -5.82 -23.54
N THR A 234 -18.78 -4.80 -23.64
CA THR A 234 -20.15 -4.84 -23.10
C THR A 234 -20.91 -6.08 -23.60
N SER A 235 -20.86 -6.36 -24.89
CA SER A 235 -21.53 -7.52 -25.49
C SER A 235 -20.99 -8.87 -24.99
N GLU A 236 -19.69 -8.99 -24.74
CA GLU A 236 -19.06 -10.18 -24.17
C GLU A 236 -19.44 -10.34 -22.69
N TYR A 237 -19.47 -9.24 -21.95
CA TYR A 237 -19.86 -9.22 -20.53
C TYR A 237 -21.31 -9.61 -20.32
N GLU A 238 -22.22 -9.22 -21.22
CA GLU A 238 -23.63 -9.57 -21.17
C GLU A 238 -23.87 -11.07 -21.45
N VAL A 239 -23.04 -11.69 -22.30
CA VAL A 239 -23.13 -13.14 -22.57
C VAL A 239 -22.65 -13.96 -21.38
N ASP A 240 -21.45 -13.72 -20.92
CA ASP A 240 -20.89 -14.30 -19.68
C ASP A 240 -19.82 -13.40 -19.09
N ARG A 241 -20.14 -12.75 -17.98
CA ARG A 241 -19.24 -11.84 -17.29
C ARG A 241 -17.99 -12.51 -16.71
N PHE A 242 -17.96 -13.82 -16.60
CA PHE A 242 -16.85 -14.57 -16.05
C PHE A 242 -15.96 -15.23 -17.08
N GLN A 243 -16.34 -15.18 -18.37
CA GLN A 243 -15.56 -15.70 -19.46
C GLN A 243 -14.19 -15.00 -19.60
N SER A 244 -13.27 -15.67 -20.28
CA SER A 244 -12.03 -15.10 -20.78
C SER A 244 -11.99 -15.16 -22.31
N VAL A 245 -11.73 -14.02 -22.94
CA VAL A 245 -11.50 -13.92 -24.39
C VAL A 245 -10.01 -13.83 -24.74
N ARG A 246 -9.13 -14.11 -23.77
CA ARG A 246 -7.68 -13.94 -23.87
C ARG A 246 -6.93 -15.18 -23.37
N PRO A 247 -7.02 -16.32 -24.07
CA PRO A 247 -6.53 -17.61 -23.57
C PRO A 247 -5.01 -17.72 -23.45
N PHE A 248 -4.25 -16.78 -23.99
CA PHE A 248 -2.78 -16.76 -23.97
C PHE A 248 -2.18 -15.69 -23.08
N ASP A 249 -3.00 -14.82 -22.50
CA ASP A 249 -2.53 -13.75 -21.65
C ASP A 249 -2.04 -14.29 -20.31
N ARG A 250 -0.84 -13.90 -19.92
CA ARG A 250 -0.21 -14.36 -18.68
C ARG A 250 0.81 -13.35 -18.17
N PHE A 251 1.09 -13.46 -16.89
CA PHE A 251 2.11 -12.68 -16.21
C PHE A 251 2.98 -13.62 -15.36
N HIS A 252 4.26 -13.31 -15.27
CA HIS A 252 5.15 -13.94 -14.30
C HIS A 252 6.24 -12.95 -13.85
N GLY A 253 6.78 -13.19 -12.67
CA GLY A 253 7.87 -12.40 -12.15
C GLY A 253 8.47 -12.95 -10.87
N HIS A 254 9.64 -12.46 -10.56
CA HIS A 254 10.28 -12.70 -9.27
C HIS A 254 10.97 -11.44 -8.77
N ARG A 255 11.11 -11.35 -7.47
CA ARG A 255 11.76 -10.23 -6.81
C ARG A 255 12.50 -10.67 -5.57
N GLU A 256 13.67 -10.10 -5.41
CA GLU A 256 14.53 -10.23 -4.25
C GLU A 256 14.88 -8.85 -3.75
N GLY A 257 14.73 -8.62 -2.44
CA GLY A 257 15.12 -7.35 -1.84
C GLY A 257 15.70 -7.56 -0.45
N SER A 258 16.74 -6.83 -0.15
CA SER A 258 17.40 -6.89 1.15
C SER A 258 17.76 -5.49 1.64
N ASN A 259 17.63 -5.27 2.93
CA ASN A 259 18.11 -4.06 3.56
C ASN A 259 18.89 -4.36 4.84
N LEU A 260 19.81 -3.45 5.13
CA LEU A 260 20.60 -3.42 6.35
C LEU A 260 20.38 -2.08 7.03
N LYS A 261 19.97 -2.10 8.29
CA LYS A 261 19.75 -0.91 9.12
C LYS A 261 20.73 -0.92 10.27
N LEU A 262 21.55 0.11 10.35
CA LEU A 262 22.40 0.40 11.51
C LEU A 262 21.74 1.53 12.30
N ARG A 263 21.42 1.29 13.57
CA ARG A 263 20.85 2.30 14.47
C ARG A 263 21.78 2.55 15.64
N TRP A 264 22.19 3.79 15.80
CA TRP A 264 23.12 4.23 16.84
C TRP A 264 22.57 5.38 17.65
N LYS A 265 22.47 5.20 18.97
CA LYS A 265 22.05 6.22 19.95
C LYS A 265 23.24 6.60 20.82
N PRO A 266 24.14 7.51 20.37
CA PRO A 266 25.33 7.89 21.12
C PRO A 266 24.97 8.53 22.47
N LYS A 267 23.87 9.29 22.51
CA LYS A 267 23.26 9.92 23.68
C LYS A 267 21.75 9.70 23.64
N PRO A 268 21.02 9.86 24.76
CA PRO A 268 19.57 9.68 24.81
C PRO A 268 18.76 10.58 23.82
N ASN A 269 19.29 11.77 23.56
CA ASN A 269 18.66 12.76 22.67
C ASN A 269 19.23 12.76 21.24
N HIS A 270 20.01 11.77 20.83
CA HIS A 270 20.59 11.64 19.50
C HIS A 270 20.29 10.24 18.93
N GLU A 271 19.87 10.18 17.69
CA GLU A 271 19.77 8.92 16.94
C GLU A 271 20.34 9.10 15.53
N LEU A 272 21.25 8.24 15.15
CA LEU A 272 21.70 8.04 13.78
C LEU A 272 21.19 6.71 13.26
N GLN A 273 20.56 6.70 12.13
CA GLN A 273 20.17 5.50 11.39
C GLN A 273 20.78 5.54 9.99
N VAL A 274 21.40 4.45 9.58
CA VAL A 274 21.86 4.26 8.20
C VAL A 274 21.13 3.07 7.62
N ILE A 275 20.44 3.27 6.51
CA ILE A 275 19.73 2.23 5.78
C ILE A 275 20.45 2.04 4.45
N ALA A 276 20.95 0.84 4.19
CA ALA A 276 21.44 0.41 2.89
C ALA A 276 20.49 -0.65 2.35
N PHE A 277 20.13 -0.59 1.07
CA PHE A 277 19.20 -1.55 0.46
C PHE A 277 19.56 -1.87 -0.98
N TYR A 278 19.20 -3.08 -1.39
CA TYR A 278 19.28 -3.57 -2.75
C TYR A 278 18.00 -4.31 -3.11
N SER A 279 17.54 -4.19 -4.35
CA SER A 279 16.51 -5.07 -4.89
C SER A 279 16.76 -5.39 -6.36
N HIS A 280 16.44 -6.64 -6.70
CA HIS A 280 16.41 -7.17 -8.05
C HIS A 280 14.98 -7.58 -8.38
N SER A 281 14.47 -7.20 -9.56
CA SER A 281 13.12 -7.55 -9.99
C SER A 281 13.13 -7.93 -11.45
N VAL A 282 12.52 -9.06 -11.77
CA VAL A 282 12.26 -9.51 -13.14
C VAL A 282 10.77 -9.73 -13.29
N ARG A 283 10.18 -9.16 -14.33
CA ARG A 283 8.77 -9.38 -14.64
C ARG A 283 8.57 -9.49 -16.16
N SER A 284 7.61 -10.30 -16.59
CA SER A 284 7.15 -10.36 -17.97
C SER A 284 5.64 -10.51 -18.03
N SER A 285 5.01 -9.77 -18.93
CA SER A 285 3.61 -9.93 -19.31
C SER A 285 3.56 -10.34 -20.77
N VAL A 286 2.75 -11.33 -21.10
CA VAL A 286 2.36 -11.69 -22.47
C VAL A 286 0.90 -11.36 -22.59
N MET A 287 0.55 -10.49 -23.52
CA MET A 287 -0.82 -9.97 -23.69
C MET A 287 -1.19 -9.86 -25.15
N ALA A 288 -2.44 -10.21 -25.46
CA ALA A 288 -3.03 -10.04 -26.78
C ALA A 288 -3.22 -8.55 -27.12
N SER A 289 -2.99 -8.20 -28.37
CA SER A 289 -3.21 -6.83 -28.87
C SER A 289 -4.67 -6.40 -28.76
N ASN A 290 -4.92 -5.20 -28.21
CA ASN A 290 -6.25 -4.61 -28.24
C ASN A 290 -6.64 -4.05 -29.63
N LEU A 291 -5.64 -3.72 -30.47
CA LEU A 291 -5.90 -3.13 -31.76
C LEU A 291 -6.78 -4.05 -32.64
N ASP A 292 -6.40 -5.33 -32.76
CA ASP A 292 -7.19 -6.30 -33.52
C ASP A 292 -8.61 -6.41 -33.00
N ARG A 293 -8.76 -6.47 -31.68
CA ARG A 293 -10.04 -6.60 -31.00
C ARG A 293 -10.91 -5.34 -31.20
N ASN A 294 -10.34 -4.14 -31.16
CA ASN A 294 -11.04 -2.89 -31.38
C ASN A 294 -11.52 -2.76 -32.85
N LEU A 295 -10.79 -3.37 -33.78
CA LEU A 295 -11.19 -3.44 -35.19
C LEU A 295 -12.18 -4.60 -35.49
N GLY A 296 -12.58 -5.38 -34.47
CA GLY A 296 -13.47 -6.53 -34.64
C GLY A 296 -12.80 -7.74 -35.31
N MET A 297 -11.47 -7.75 -35.40
CA MET A 297 -10.69 -8.83 -36.00
C MET A 297 -10.28 -9.86 -34.96
N PRO A 298 -10.05 -11.12 -35.34
CA PRO A 298 -9.41 -12.10 -34.46
C PRO A 298 -8.05 -11.58 -33.97
N VAL A 299 -7.70 -11.87 -32.71
CA VAL A 299 -6.39 -11.51 -32.17
C VAL A 299 -5.31 -12.24 -32.98
N SER A 300 -4.45 -11.48 -33.64
CA SER A 300 -3.36 -11.97 -34.48
C SER A 300 -1.99 -11.77 -33.83
N LEU A 301 -1.89 -10.93 -32.82
CA LEU A 301 -0.62 -10.49 -32.23
C LEU A 301 -0.60 -10.64 -30.72
N LEU A 302 0.48 -11.22 -30.19
CA LEU A 302 0.83 -11.21 -28.78
C LEU A 302 2.06 -10.34 -28.54
N THR A 303 2.02 -9.53 -27.51
CA THR A 303 3.13 -8.70 -27.05
C THR A 303 3.70 -9.30 -25.75
N SER A 304 5.01 -9.59 -25.74
CA SER A 304 5.74 -9.95 -24.53
C SER A 304 6.59 -8.77 -24.07
N GLN A 305 6.53 -8.47 -22.76
CA GLN A 305 7.20 -7.33 -22.17
C GLN A 305 8.11 -7.73 -20.99
N PRO A 306 9.23 -8.44 -21.23
CA PRO A 306 10.17 -8.75 -20.18
C PRO A 306 10.93 -7.50 -19.73
N ARG A 307 10.98 -7.29 -18.42
CA ARG A 307 11.63 -6.13 -17.78
C ARG A 307 12.45 -6.57 -16.59
N VAL A 308 13.63 -5.98 -16.44
CA VAL A 308 14.53 -6.20 -15.30
C VAL A 308 14.84 -4.87 -14.65
N PHE A 309 14.83 -4.84 -13.34
CA PHE A 309 15.20 -3.67 -12.55
C PHE A 309 16.18 -4.08 -11.46
N ASP A 310 17.28 -3.35 -11.36
CA ASP A 310 18.24 -3.44 -10.26
C ASP A 310 18.32 -2.08 -9.57
N VAL A 311 18.17 -2.06 -8.25
CA VAL A 311 18.14 -0.85 -7.44
C VAL A 311 19.07 -0.99 -6.26
N VAL A 312 19.93 -0.01 -6.06
CA VAL A 312 20.75 0.13 -4.86
C VAL A 312 20.51 1.49 -4.22
N GLY A 313 20.38 1.53 -2.91
CA GLY A 313 20.16 2.79 -2.19
C GLY A 313 20.86 2.84 -0.84
N LEU A 314 21.18 4.08 -0.45
CA LEU A 314 21.76 4.41 0.84
C LEU A 314 21.04 5.63 1.42
N GLU A 315 20.61 5.51 2.67
CA GLU A 315 19.86 6.58 3.35
C GLU A 315 20.33 6.76 4.81
N PRO A 316 21.30 7.63 5.09
CA PRO A 316 21.59 8.10 6.43
C PRO A 316 20.53 9.11 6.88
N ARG A 317 20.06 8.93 8.13
CA ARG A 317 19.11 9.81 8.83
C ARG A 317 19.65 10.13 10.21
N TYR A 318 19.55 11.35 10.63
CA TYR A 318 19.94 11.81 11.95
C TYR A 318 18.81 12.57 12.61
N ALA A 319 18.54 12.27 13.87
CA ALA A 319 17.58 12.98 14.70
C ALA A 319 18.23 13.47 16.01
N LEU A 320 17.93 14.69 16.37
CA LEU A 320 18.44 15.35 17.56
C LEU A 320 17.31 16.06 18.31
N ARG A 321 17.19 15.82 19.61
CA ARG A 321 16.36 16.65 20.50
C ARG A 321 17.18 17.72 21.17
N VAL A 322 16.70 18.95 21.10
CA VAL A 322 17.23 20.11 21.81
C VAL A 322 16.19 20.55 22.82
N ASP A 323 16.56 20.47 24.10
CA ASP A 323 15.68 20.87 25.20
C ASP A 323 15.97 22.31 25.62
N HIS A 324 14.93 23.11 25.75
CA HIS A 324 14.94 24.49 26.29
C HIS A 324 14.03 24.55 27.52
N LYS A 325 14.13 25.65 28.31
CA LYS A 325 13.40 25.77 29.58
C LYS A 325 11.87 25.57 29.49
N LYS A 326 11.22 26.00 28.40
CA LYS A 326 9.74 25.93 28.19
C LYS A 326 9.32 25.29 26.89
N MET A 327 10.28 24.79 26.11
CA MET A 327 10.03 24.18 24.81
C MET A 327 11.11 23.14 24.52
N PHE A 328 10.86 22.26 23.62
CA PHE A 328 11.88 21.40 23.01
C PHE A 328 11.60 21.23 21.52
N GLN A 329 12.61 20.84 20.79
CA GLN A 329 12.50 20.61 19.36
C GLN A 329 13.19 19.31 18.95
N ASP A 330 12.61 18.64 17.98
CA ASP A 330 13.16 17.46 17.34
C ASP A 330 13.59 17.82 15.91
N ILE A 331 14.89 17.96 15.73
CA ILE A 331 15.49 18.26 14.43
C ILE A 331 15.84 16.94 13.75
N SER A 332 15.38 16.75 12.52
CA SER A 332 15.67 15.58 11.71
C SER A 332 16.28 15.99 10.37
N ILE A 333 17.39 15.38 10.02
CA ILE A 333 18.02 15.54 8.72
C ILE A 333 18.23 14.17 8.09
N GLY A 334 17.98 14.04 6.80
CA GLY A 334 18.27 12.81 6.06
C GLY A 334 18.75 13.11 4.66
N VAL A 335 19.61 12.23 4.18
CA VAL A 335 20.10 12.21 2.79
C VAL A 335 19.78 10.86 2.21
N ARG A 336 19.30 10.79 0.95
CA ARG A 336 19.09 9.53 0.27
C ARG A 336 19.69 9.60 -1.13
N GLY A 337 20.43 8.56 -1.48
CA GLY A 337 20.88 8.29 -2.83
C GLY A 337 20.30 6.95 -3.30
N ILE A 338 19.71 6.92 -4.49
CA ILE A 338 19.24 5.72 -5.17
C ILE A 338 19.82 5.68 -6.57
N TYR A 339 20.35 4.54 -6.95
CA TYR A 339 20.78 4.26 -8.31
C TYR A 339 20.00 3.08 -8.87
N GLU A 340 19.41 3.26 -10.05
CA GLU A 340 18.54 2.31 -10.71
C GLU A 340 19.09 1.95 -12.09
N MET A 341 19.02 0.68 -12.42
CA MET A 341 19.29 0.14 -13.76
C MET A 341 18.04 -0.62 -14.23
N ALA A 342 17.65 -0.39 -15.48
CA ALA A 342 16.49 -1.03 -16.08
C ALA A 342 16.84 -1.61 -17.45
N ARG A 343 16.29 -2.78 -17.75
CA ARG A 343 16.26 -3.35 -19.09
C ARG A 343 14.81 -3.55 -19.48
N LEU A 344 14.37 -2.88 -20.52
CA LEU A 344 13.00 -2.90 -21.01
C LEU A 344 13.02 -3.51 -22.41
N ARG A 345 12.35 -4.66 -22.57
CA ARG A 345 12.25 -5.38 -23.84
C ARG A 345 10.79 -5.52 -24.21
N GLU A 346 10.52 -5.52 -25.50
CA GLU A 346 9.20 -5.81 -26.04
C GLU A 346 9.33 -6.63 -27.31
N PHE A 347 8.71 -7.83 -27.32
CA PHE A 347 8.73 -8.75 -28.46
C PHE A 347 7.30 -8.94 -28.93
N TRP A 348 7.12 -8.99 -30.22
CA TRP A 348 5.84 -9.31 -30.84
C TRP A 348 5.90 -10.70 -31.45
N SER A 349 4.82 -11.45 -31.33
CA SER A 349 4.68 -12.78 -31.86
C SER A 349 3.31 -12.93 -32.50
N GLU A 350 3.29 -13.38 -33.75
CA GLU A 350 2.05 -13.67 -34.47
C GLU A 350 1.42 -14.97 -33.95
N LEU A 351 0.10 -14.99 -33.88
CA LEU A 351 -0.67 -16.19 -33.62
C LEU A 351 -0.89 -16.98 -34.92
N PRO A 352 -0.85 -18.30 -34.88
CA PRO A 352 -1.18 -19.11 -36.07
C PRO A 352 -2.60 -18.81 -36.58
N ALA A 353 -2.79 -18.79 -37.89
CA ALA A 353 -4.07 -18.45 -38.54
C ALA A 353 -5.24 -19.35 -38.12
N GLY A 354 -5.01 -20.47 -37.48
CA GLY A 354 -6.02 -21.40 -36.95
C GLY A 354 -6.35 -21.23 -35.46
N GLY A 355 -5.89 -20.15 -34.81
CA GLY A 355 -6.16 -19.88 -33.37
C GLY A 355 -5.42 -20.80 -32.39
N GLY A 356 -4.40 -21.51 -32.85
CA GLY A 356 -3.55 -22.37 -32.01
C GLY A 356 -2.58 -21.53 -31.11
N PRO A 357 -1.92 -22.20 -30.15
CA PRO A 357 -0.93 -21.53 -29.30
C PRO A 357 0.24 -20.99 -30.14
N PRO A 358 0.82 -19.83 -29.78
CA PRO A 358 1.99 -19.27 -30.47
C PRO A 358 3.19 -20.22 -30.35
N ALA A 359 4.02 -20.26 -31.37
CA ALA A 359 5.19 -21.14 -31.41
C ALA A 359 6.13 -20.96 -30.24
N ARG A 360 6.43 -19.74 -29.86
CA ARG A 360 7.09 -19.32 -28.59
C ARG A 360 7.14 -17.81 -28.53
N VAL A 361 6.67 -17.23 -27.44
CA VAL A 361 6.86 -15.82 -27.17
C VAL A 361 8.17 -15.65 -26.40
N SER A 362 9.06 -14.77 -26.89
CA SER A 362 10.36 -14.57 -26.24
C SER A 362 10.21 -13.81 -24.92
N ASP A 363 10.79 -14.34 -23.86
CA ASP A 363 10.95 -13.70 -22.56
C ASP A 363 12.41 -13.34 -22.26
N ASP A 364 13.25 -13.27 -23.31
CA ASP A 364 14.68 -12.97 -23.14
C ASP A 364 14.90 -11.51 -22.75
N THR A 365 15.37 -11.31 -21.52
CA THR A 365 15.69 -9.98 -20.97
C THR A 365 17.00 -9.38 -21.52
N LYS A 366 17.81 -10.16 -22.23
CA LYS A 366 19.13 -9.73 -22.76
C LYS A 366 19.09 -9.45 -24.24
N ALA A 367 18.34 -10.25 -25.01
CA ALA A 367 18.22 -10.07 -26.45
C ALA A 367 17.38 -8.84 -26.81
N CYS A 368 17.63 -8.28 -27.98
CA CYS A 368 16.73 -7.34 -28.63
C CYS A 368 15.85 -8.07 -29.65
N PRO A 369 14.63 -7.60 -29.94
CA PRO A 369 13.82 -8.13 -31.00
C PRO A 369 14.58 -8.04 -32.33
N LYS A 370 14.56 -9.11 -33.11
CA LYS A 370 15.12 -9.13 -34.45
C LYS A 370 14.00 -8.73 -35.41
N GLY A 371 14.30 -7.78 -36.28
CA GLY A 371 13.38 -7.01 -37.09
C GLY A 371 12.13 -7.71 -37.60
N LEU A 372 11.00 -7.06 -37.39
CA LEU A 372 9.91 -7.09 -38.34
C LEU A 372 10.26 -6.12 -39.48
N SER A 373 9.92 -6.49 -40.70
CA SER A 373 10.17 -5.68 -41.92
C SER A 373 9.39 -4.35 -41.99
N VAL A 374 8.73 -3.95 -40.95
CA VAL A 374 8.01 -2.69 -40.75
C VAL A 374 8.92 -1.76 -39.96
N ALA A 375 8.97 -0.50 -40.34
CA ALA A 375 9.79 0.51 -39.65
C ALA A 375 9.67 0.36 -38.14
N PRO A 376 10.74 0.16 -37.38
CA PRO A 376 10.70 -0.11 -35.93
C PRO A 376 9.95 0.95 -35.13
N GLU A 377 9.87 2.18 -35.66
CA GLU A 377 9.17 3.33 -35.07
C GLU A 377 7.63 3.15 -35.07
N LEU A 378 7.11 2.39 -36.03
CA LEU A 378 5.68 2.07 -36.15
C LEU A 378 5.31 0.75 -35.46
N ALA A 379 6.30 -0.09 -35.18
CA ALA A 379 6.06 -1.45 -34.69
C ALA A 379 5.97 -1.54 -33.14
N GLY A 380 6.16 -0.47 -32.39
CA GLY A 380 6.07 -0.50 -30.90
C GLY A 380 7.14 -1.34 -30.18
N GLN A 381 8.03 -1.99 -30.90
CA GLN A 381 9.08 -2.83 -30.31
C GLN A 381 10.09 -1.99 -29.53
N ARG A 382 10.54 -2.48 -28.38
CA ARG A 382 11.48 -1.77 -27.50
C ARG A 382 12.65 -2.64 -27.12
N CYS A 383 13.83 -2.02 -27.12
CA CYS A 383 15.04 -2.59 -26.55
C CYS A 383 15.85 -1.49 -25.87
N LEU A 384 15.43 -1.12 -24.66
CA LEU A 384 15.95 0.03 -23.93
C LEU A 384 16.72 -0.43 -22.69
N ASP A 385 17.86 0.19 -22.45
CA ASP A 385 18.59 0.13 -21.20
C ASP A 385 18.49 1.50 -20.51
N GLY A 386 17.82 1.55 -19.36
CA GLY A 386 17.62 2.76 -18.55
C GLY A 386 18.57 2.83 -17.36
N ARG A 387 18.95 4.04 -16.99
CA ARG A 387 19.70 4.33 -15.76
C ARG A 387 19.15 5.58 -15.12
N THR A 388 18.97 5.55 -13.79
CA THR A 388 18.54 6.72 -13.03
C THR A 388 19.38 6.87 -11.78
N GLY A 389 19.90 8.07 -11.53
CA GLY A 389 20.43 8.50 -10.24
C GLY A 389 19.46 9.48 -9.61
N GLY A 390 18.91 9.13 -8.46
CA GLY A 390 18.00 9.98 -7.67
C GLY A 390 18.64 10.33 -6.32
N TYR A 391 18.65 11.61 -5.98
CA TYR A 391 19.25 12.11 -4.75
C TYR A 391 18.29 13.06 -4.05
N SER A 392 18.21 12.96 -2.74
CA SER A 392 17.43 13.88 -1.95
C SER A 392 18.09 14.21 -0.62
N ILE A 393 17.82 15.41 -0.14
CA ILE A 393 18.15 15.86 1.20
C ILE A 393 16.90 16.48 1.81
N TYR A 394 16.64 16.20 3.09
CA TYR A 394 15.60 16.89 3.83
C TYR A 394 16.09 17.38 5.19
N LEU A 395 15.49 18.46 5.64
CA LEU A 395 15.57 18.99 7.00
C LEU A 395 14.15 19.20 7.50
N GLU A 396 13.85 18.68 8.68
CA GLU A 396 12.58 18.89 9.38
C GLU A 396 12.85 19.27 10.83
N ASP A 397 12.18 20.32 11.30
CA ASP A 397 12.17 20.74 12.69
C ASP A 397 10.75 20.65 13.25
N LYS A 398 10.59 19.95 14.35
CA LYS A 398 9.34 19.77 15.07
C LYS A 398 9.45 20.45 16.44
N LEU A 399 8.87 21.63 16.52
CA LEU A 399 8.90 22.50 17.69
C LEU A 399 7.69 22.22 18.60
N TYR A 400 7.95 21.89 19.87
CA TYR A 400 6.94 21.64 20.89
C TYR A 400 6.87 22.82 21.87
N LEU A 401 5.69 23.41 21.95
CA LEU A 401 5.37 24.59 22.73
C LEU A 401 4.18 24.32 23.66
N LEU A 402 3.96 25.21 24.64
CA LEU A 402 2.82 25.21 25.56
C LEU A 402 2.59 23.84 26.23
N ASP A 403 3.65 23.25 26.80
CA ASP A 403 3.62 21.89 27.38
C ASP A 403 3.14 20.83 26.39
N THR A 404 3.63 20.88 25.15
CA THR A 404 3.27 20.00 24.02
C THR A 404 1.86 20.16 23.45
N LYS A 405 1.10 21.18 23.87
CA LYS A 405 -0.22 21.48 23.32
C LYS A 405 -0.18 22.15 21.95
N LEU A 406 0.92 22.80 21.61
CA LEU A 406 1.16 23.36 20.28
C LEU A 406 2.40 22.73 19.70
N VAL A 407 2.26 22.12 18.53
CA VAL A 407 3.36 21.51 17.79
C VAL A 407 3.40 22.13 16.39
N ILE A 408 4.53 22.74 16.05
CA ILE A 408 4.79 23.29 14.72
C ILE A 408 5.85 22.43 14.06
N THR A 409 5.56 21.87 12.90
CA THR A 409 6.52 21.07 12.12
C THR A 409 6.78 21.79 10.81
N GLY A 410 7.99 22.31 10.65
CA GLY A 410 8.46 22.92 9.40
C GLY A 410 9.53 22.06 8.76
N GLY A 411 9.52 21.96 7.44
CA GLY A 411 10.53 21.19 6.75
C GLY A 411 10.70 21.56 5.29
N LEU A 412 11.84 21.16 4.75
CA LEU A 412 12.19 21.34 3.35
C LEU A 412 12.90 20.10 2.83
N ARG A 413 12.48 19.61 1.69
CA ARG A 413 13.15 18.55 0.93
C ARG A 413 13.58 19.08 -0.42
N ALA A 414 14.80 18.81 -0.81
CA ALA A 414 15.28 18.96 -2.18
C ALA A 414 15.36 17.57 -2.81
N GLU A 415 14.80 17.44 -3.99
CA GLU A 415 14.83 16.23 -4.81
C GLU A 415 15.52 16.54 -6.13
N ILE A 416 16.48 15.70 -6.54
CA ILE A 416 17.21 15.85 -7.80
C ILE A 416 17.34 14.47 -8.43
N MET A 417 17.04 14.37 -9.72
CA MET A 417 17.25 13.14 -10.46
C MET A 417 17.83 13.39 -11.85
N ARG A 418 18.62 12.43 -12.29
CA ARG A 418 19.11 12.34 -13.66
C ARG A 418 18.81 10.97 -14.23
N GLN A 419 18.13 10.96 -15.37
CA GLN A 419 17.71 9.77 -16.07
C GLN A 419 18.37 9.72 -17.45
N GLY A 420 18.62 8.54 -17.98
CA GLY A 420 19.13 8.35 -19.33
C GLY A 420 18.78 6.98 -19.88
N PHE A 421 18.65 6.89 -21.18
CA PHE A 421 18.36 5.66 -21.90
C PHE A 421 19.41 5.42 -22.97
N TYR A 422 19.69 4.14 -23.20
CA TYR A 422 20.35 3.67 -24.41
C TYR A 422 19.36 2.80 -25.19
N ASP A 423 18.98 3.27 -26.36
CA ASP A 423 18.12 2.55 -27.28
C ASP A 423 18.98 1.63 -28.15
N ARG A 424 18.87 0.32 -27.93
CA ARG A 424 19.67 -0.69 -28.61
C ARG A 424 19.16 -1.00 -30.02
N LEU A 425 17.91 -0.65 -30.35
CA LEU A 425 17.38 -0.82 -31.70
C LEU A 425 17.97 0.20 -32.65
N PHE A 426 18.17 1.43 -32.18
CA PHE A 426 18.68 2.55 -32.96
C PHE A 426 20.12 2.93 -32.59
N GLU A 427 20.76 2.17 -31.71
CA GLU A 427 22.13 2.37 -31.21
C GLU A 427 22.40 3.82 -30.75
N ARG A 428 21.43 4.44 -30.08
CA ARG A 428 21.53 5.85 -29.68
C ARG A 428 21.33 6.05 -28.18
N SER A 429 22.05 7.03 -27.63
CA SER A 429 21.82 7.52 -26.27
C SER A 429 20.75 8.61 -26.25
N VAL A 430 19.80 8.52 -25.34
CA VAL A 430 18.74 9.50 -25.15
C VAL A 430 18.86 10.09 -23.72
N PRO A 431 19.70 11.12 -23.54
CA PRO A 431 19.86 11.79 -22.26
C PRO A 431 18.57 12.55 -21.91
N GLN A 432 18.15 12.48 -20.65
CA GLN A 432 17.07 13.28 -20.12
C GLN A 432 17.61 14.52 -19.39
N PRO A 433 16.89 15.63 -19.35
CA PRO A 433 17.30 16.79 -18.58
C PRO A 433 17.38 16.45 -17.09
N LEU A 434 18.22 17.18 -16.36
CA LEU A 434 18.21 17.15 -14.90
C LEU A 434 16.84 17.63 -14.40
N GLN A 435 16.24 16.87 -13.53
CA GLN A 435 14.93 17.17 -12.95
C GLN A 435 15.04 17.26 -11.45
N GLY A 436 14.15 18.02 -10.84
CA GLY A 436 14.12 18.14 -9.40
C GLY A 436 13.09 19.15 -8.92
N GLY A 437 13.00 19.29 -7.61
CA GLY A 437 12.09 20.22 -6.98
C GLY A 437 12.44 20.49 -5.52
N LEU A 438 12.01 21.66 -5.05
CA LEU A 438 11.98 22.01 -3.63
C LEU A 438 10.58 21.73 -3.11
N LEU A 439 10.50 20.92 -2.05
CA LEU A 439 9.28 20.40 -1.45
C LEU A 439 9.14 20.90 -0.02
N PRO A 440 8.61 22.13 0.18
CA PRO A 440 8.34 22.64 1.51
C PRO A 440 7.15 21.92 2.15
N GLY A 441 7.20 21.81 3.48
CA GLY A 441 6.10 21.35 4.32
C GLY A 441 6.00 22.19 5.58
N LEU A 442 4.77 22.53 5.98
CA LEU A 442 4.49 23.23 7.23
C LEU A 442 3.20 22.69 7.83
N ASN A 443 3.28 22.21 9.06
CA ASN A 443 2.14 21.65 9.75
C ASN A 443 2.05 22.25 11.16
N VAL A 444 0.85 22.55 11.60
CA VAL A 444 0.54 23.04 12.94
C VAL A 444 -0.51 22.13 13.56
N TRP A 445 -0.19 21.60 14.73
CA TRP A 445 -1.11 20.83 15.55
C TRP A 445 -1.31 21.53 16.88
N TYR A 446 -2.56 21.68 17.30
CA TYR A 446 -2.93 22.29 18.58
C TYR A 446 -3.99 21.45 19.30
N GLY A 447 -3.70 21.07 20.53
CA GLY A 447 -4.67 20.32 21.31
C GLY A 447 -4.11 19.66 22.55
N GLY A 448 -4.86 18.71 23.06
CA GLY A 448 -4.52 17.85 24.18
C GLY A 448 -4.67 16.37 23.80
N ASP A 449 -4.65 15.52 24.83
CA ASP A 449 -4.75 14.06 24.63
C ASP A 449 -6.13 13.59 24.12
N ARG A 450 -7.18 14.42 24.26
CA ARG A 450 -8.54 14.04 23.86
C ARG A 450 -9.05 14.74 22.61
N VAL A 451 -8.72 16.00 22.44
CA VAL A 451 -9.20 16.82 21.31
C VAL A 451 -8.03 17.62 20.76
N ALA A 452 -7.87 17.59 19.46
CA ALA A 452 -6.87 18.37 18.76
C ALA A 452 -7.40 18.86 17.42
N GLY A 453 -6.87 20.01 16.98
CA GLY A 453 -7.03 20.53 15.63
C GLY A 453 -5.69 20.63 14.94
N PHE A 454 -5.70 20.61 13.62
CA PHE A 454 -4.49 20.80 12.83
C PHE A 454 -4.78 21.51 11.51
N ILE A 455 -3.71 22.10 10.95
CA ILE A 455 -3.63 22.58 9.59
C ILE A 455 -2.26 22.24 9.02
N GLY A 456 -2.20 21.89 7.74
CA GLY A 456 -0.96 21.51 7.08
C GLY A 456 -0.92 21.94 5.62
N TYR A 457 0.30 22.15 5.14
CA TYR A 457 0.65 22.38 3.75
C TYR A 457 1.83 21.50 3.37
N GLY A 458 1.80 20.94 2.18
CA GLY A 458 2.92 20.20 1.63
C GLY A 458 2.92 20.19 0.10
N ARG A 459 4.12 20.15 -0.46
CA ARG A 459 4.33 19.97 -1.91
C ARG A 459 4.86 18.57 -2.18
N SER A 460 4.32 17.91 -3.21
CA SER A 460 4.78 16.62 -3.71
C SER A 460 5.44 16.74 -5.08
N PHE A 461 6.29 15.77 -5.37
CA PHE A 461 7.03 15.62 -6.62
C PHE A 461 6.84 14.19 -7.15
N GLY A 462 6.71 14.04 -8.46
CA GLY A 462 6.67 12.75 -9.15
C GLY A 462 7.58 12.78 -10.38
N ALA A 463 8.48 11.80 -10.48
CA ALA A 463 9.43 11.70 -11.59
C ALA A 463 8.76 11.14 -12.87
N PRO A 464 9.20 11.50 -14.10
CA PRO A 464 8.76 10.79 -15.30
C PRO A 464 9.23 9.33 -15.26
N SER A 465 8.34 8.39 -15.56
CA SER A 465 8.71 6.97 -15.61
C SER A 465 9.56 6.63 -16.84
N TYR A 466 10.22 5.46 -16.82
CA TYR A 466 10.90 4.91 -17.99
C TYR A 466 9.95 4.74 -19.16
N PHE A 467 8.69 4.39 -18.90
CA PHE A 467 7.71 4.19 -19.94
C PHE A 467 7.40 5.50 -20.66
N SER A 468 7.00 6.54 -19.93
CA SER A 468 6.65 7.84 -20.50
C SER A 468 7.85 8.51 -21.19
N ALA A 469 9.03 8.36 -20.61
CA ALA A 469 10.25 8.92 -21.21
C ALA A 469 10.67 8.18 -22.50
N SER A 470 10.34 6.90 -22.66
CA SER A 470 10.70 6.08 -23.83
C SER A 470 9.74 6.24 -25.01
N VAL A 471 8.44 6.40 -24.77
CA VAL A 471 7.42 6.54 -25.82
C VAL A 471 7.49 7.90 -26.49
N ASN A 472 7.89 8.93 -25.74
CA ASN A 472 7.83 10.32 -26.19
C ASN A 472 9.24 10.94 -26.35
N MET A 473 10.12 10.29 -27.09
CA MET A 473 11.46 10.83 -27.41
C MET A 473 11.43 12.18 -28.14
N VAL A 474 10.27 12.56 -28.69
CA VAL A 474 10.11 13.74 -29.57
C VAL A 474 9.61 14.97 -28.83
N SER A 475 8.84 14.84 -27.73
CA SER A 475 8.24 16.00 -27.06
C SER A 475 8.83 16.28 -25.67
N SER A 476 9.33 17.50 -25.48
CA SER A 476 9.82 17.99 -24.19
C SER A 476 8.73 18.09 -23.10
N ARG A 477 7.45 18.19 -23.52
CA ARG A 477 6.28 18.27 -22.62
C ARG A 477 6.16 17.04 -21.72
N TYR A 478 6.47 15.86 -22.25
CA TYR A 478 6.36 14.58 -21.51
C TYR A 478 7.51 14.32 -20.52
N ARG A 479 8.48 15.23 -20.43
CA ARG A 479 9.66 15.11 -19.56
C ARG A 479 9.56 15.93 -18.29
N GLN A 480 8.45 16.64 -18.07
CA GLN A 480 8.28 17.45 -16.86
C GLN A 480 7.84 16.57 -15.66
N PRO A 481 8.37 16.82 -14.47
CA PRO A 481 7.91 16.13 -13.27
C PRO A 481 6.51 16.56 -12.89
N GLU A 482 5.76 15.67 -12.26
CA GLU A 482 4.53 16.02 -11.58
C GLU A 482 4.84 16.88 -10.35
N LEU A 483 4.08 17.93 -10.15
CA LEU A 483 4.12 18.79 -8.96
C LEU A 483 2.69 19.03 -8.47
N ALA A 484 2.44 18.73 -7.20
CA ALA A 484 1.16 19.03 -6.58
C ALA A 484 1.35 19.74 -5.23
N ASP A 485 0.54 20.76 -5.00
CA ASP A 485 0.46 21.48 -3.73
C ASP A 485 -0.81 21.05 -3.00
N MET A 486 -0.73 20.75 -1.69
CA MET A 486 -1.86 20.32 -0.89
C MET A 486 -1.94 21.11 0.41
N VAL A 487 -3.16 21.54 0.75
CA VAL A 487 -3.53 22.10 2.04
C VAL A 487 -4.57 21.20 2.68
N GLU A 488 -4.43 20.94 3.96
CA GLU A 488 -5.41 20.16 4.73
C GLU A 488 -5.59 20.74 6.13
N GLY A 489 -6.76 20.48 6.73
CA GLY A 489 -7.01 20.85 8.11
C GLY A 489 -8.13 20.01 8.70
N GLY A 490 -8.10 19.79 10.00
CA GLY A 490 -9.05 18.88 10.61
C GLY A 490 -9.08 18.90 12.12
N ILE A 491 -9.95 18.06 12.67
CA ILE A 491 -10.17 17.86 14.10
C ILE A 491 -10.07 16.37 14.40
N LYS A 492 -9.39 16.06 15.50
CA LYS A 492 -9.21 14.68 15.98
C LYS A 492 -9.74 14.55 17.40
N LEU A 493 -10.52 13.49 17.63
CA LEU A 493 -10.98 13.09 18.96
C LEU A 493 -10.31 11.77 19.34
N MET A 494 -9.88 11.66 20.60
CA MET A 494 -9.32 10.43 21.16
C MET A 494 -9.93 10.16 22.52
N GLU A 495 -10.57 9.01 22.64
CA GLU A 495 -11.08 8.50 23.94
C GLU A 495 -12.13 9.40 24.64
N LEU A 496 -12.98 10.05 23.87
CA LEU A 496 -14.07 10.83 24.43
C LEU A 496 -15.33 9.94 24.54
N GLY A 497 -15.57 9.33 25.70
CA GLY A 497 -16.71 8.40 25.87
C GLY A 497 -16.63 7.15 24.99
N GLY A 498 -15.41 6.63 24.76
CA GLY A 498 -15.17 5.51 23.86
C GLY A 498 -15.17 5.88 22.39
N VAL A 499 -15.29 7.17 22.04
CA VAL A 499 -15.27 7.66 20.66
C VAL A 499 -13.86 8.07 20.26
N TYR A 500 -13.45 7.61 19.10
CA TYR A 500 -12.29 8.08 18.34
C TYR A 500 -12.81 8.63 17.02
N ALA A 501 -12.39 9.82 16.63
CA ALA A 501 -12.80 10.42 15.37
C ALA A 501 -11.69 11.26 14.74
N ASP A 502 -11.66 11.26 13.42
CA ASP A 502 -10.82 12.14 12.60
C ASP A 502 -11.71 12.72 11.49
N VAL A 503 -11.76 14.04 11.39
CA VAL A 503 -12.42 14.73 10.29
C VAL A 503 -11.42 15.67 9.64
N THR A 504 -11.12 15.46 8.38
CA THR A 504 -10.12 16.20 7.61
C THR A 504 -10.73 16.77 6.34
N GLY A 505 -10.67 18.10 6.18
CA GLY A 505 -10.91 18.77 4.90
C GLY A 505 -9.59 19.00 4.17
N TRP A 506 -9.58 18.89 2.85
CA TRP A 506 -8.37 19.05 2.07
C TRP A 506 -8.64 19.64 0.68
N TYR A 507 -7.60 20.30 0.13
CA TYR A 507 -7.54 20.81 -1.24
C TYR A 507 -6.17 20.50 -1.83
N LYS A 508 -6.14 19.95 -3.06
CA LYS A 508 -4.93 19.62 -3.81
C LYS A 508 -4.98 20.25 -5.19
N TYR A 509 -3.91 20.94 -5.56
CA TYR A 509 -3.71 21.52 -6.88
C TYR A 509 -2.54 20.85 -7.58
N PHE A 510 -2.79 20.20 -8.70
CA PHE A 510 -1.77 19.66 -9.59
C PHE A 510 -1.35 20.73 -10.59
N ARG A 511 -0.09 21.14 -10.54
CA ARG A 511 0.49 22.06 -11.53
C ARG A 511 0.72 21.37 -12.86
N PHE A 512 1.18 20.10 -12.79
CA PHE A 512 1.28 19.14 -13.88
C PHE A 512 0.90 17.80 -13.29
N LEU A 513 -0.18 17.24 -13.79
CA LEU A 513 -0.61 15.89 -13.44
C LEU A 513 -0.16 14.95 -14.56
N ARG A 514 0.49 13.86 -14.16
CA ARG A 514 0.87 12.79 -15.07
C ARG A 514 -0.07 11.62 -14.84
N ASP A 515 -0.77 11.22 -15.87
CA ASP A 515 -1.51 9.97 -15.88
C ASP A 515 -0.87 9.02 -16.89
N GLU A 516 -0.20 8.00 -16.38
CA GLU A 516 0.42 6.95 -17.19
C GLU A 516 -0.49 5.72 -17.31
N GLY A 517 -1.67 5.77 -16.69
CA GLY A 517 -2.65 4.69 -16.65
C GLY A 517 -3.44 4.55 -17.94
N ASP A 518 -3.59 5.60 -18.69
CA ASP A 518 -4.20 5.58 -20.01
C ASP A 518 -3.11 5.41 -21.09
N ASN A 519 -3.41 4.61 -22.11
CA ASN A 519 -2.53 4.46 -23.30
C ASN A 519 -2.24 5.81 -24.00
N SER A 520 -2.97 6.86 -23.65
CA SER A 520 -2.79 8.23 -24.16
C SER A 520 -1.64 9.00 -23.52
N LEU A 521 -1.01 8.52 -22.44
CA LEU A 521 0.03 9.23 -21.68
C LEU A 521 -0.38 10.68 -21.41
N ALA A 522 -1.53 10.88 -20.75
CA ALA A 522 -2.06 12.19 -20.55
C ALA A 522 -1.16 13.03 -19.62
N ILE A 523 -0.76 14.20 -20.09
CA ILE A 523 -0.19 15.26 -19.25
C ILE A 523 -1.23 16.37 -19.18
N ILE A 524 -1.84 16.48 -18.01
CA ILE A 524 -2.85 17.49 -17.72
C ILE A 524 -2.13 18.72 -17.14
N PRO A 525 -2.14 19.87 -17.82
CA PRO A 525 -1.39 21.06 -17.40
C PRO A 525 -2.08 21.86 -16.29
N GLY A 526 -2.92 21.23 -15.52
CA GLY A 526 -3.59 21.78 -14.34
C GLY A 526 -4.86 21.03 -14.02
N ALA A 527 -4.95 20.55 -12.80
CA ALA A 527 -6.14 19.93 -12.24
C ALA A 527 -6.23 20.24 -10.74
N HIS A 528 -7.41 20.12 -10.18
CA HIS A 528 -7.57 20.15 -8.74
C HIS A 528 -8.49 19.04 -8.25
N ALA A 529 -8.26 18.66 -7.00
CA ALA A 529 -9.15 17.81 -6.24
C ALA A 529 -9.33 18.39 -4.83
N TYR A 530 -10.51 18.20 -4.24
CA TYR A 530 -10.82 18.67 -2.90
C TYR A 530 -11.83 17.74 -2.25
N GLY A 531 -11.87 17.73 -0.93
CA GLY A 531 -12.78 16.84 -0.26
C GLY A 531 -12.79 16.95 1.24
N VAL A 532 -13.63 16.09 1.83
CA VAL A 532 -13.73 15.87 3.27
C VAL A 532 -13.66 14.37 3.53
N GLU A 533 -12.86 13.98 4.49
CA GLU A 533 -12.72 12.63 4.99
C GLU A 533 -13.13 12.59 6.45
N ALA A 534 -13.94 11.62 6.84
CA ALA A 534 -14.38 11.43 8.22
C ALA A 534 -14.26 9.95 8.59
N GLU A 535 -13.71 9.67 9.76
CA GLU A 535 -13.65 8.34 10.37
C GLU A 535 -14.11 8.44 11.81
N VAL A 536 -15.00 7.55 12.23
CA VAL A 536 -15.47 7.45 13.59
C VAL A 536 -15.40 6.00 14.03
N GLU A 537 -14.72 5.72 15.12
CA GLU A 537 -14.74 4.43 15.82
C GLU A 537 -15.33 4.66 17.20
N TRP A 538 -16.33 3.86 17.56
CA TRP A 538 -16.98 3.92 18.86
C TRP A 538 -16.98 2.56 19.55
N GLU A 539 -16.44 2.53 20.76
CA GLU A 539 -16.43 1.39 21.66
C GLU A 539 -17.32 1.70 22.88
N PRO A 540 -18.66 1.52 22.78
CA PRO A 540 -19.60 1.93 23.81
C PRO A 540 -19.39 1.20 25.15
N GLY A 541 -18.73 0.04 25.17
CA GLY A 541 -18.35 -0.66 26.40
C GLY A 541 -17.40 0.11 27.31
N GLU A 542 -16.78 1.19 26.83
CA GLU A 542 -16.00 2.10 27.69
C GLU A 542 -16.89 2.95 28.60
N VAL A 543 -18.15 3.16 28.24
CA VAL A 543 -19.14 3.95 28.99
C VAL A 543 -20.22 3.05 29.60
N TRP A 544 -20.64 2.02 28.86
CA TRP A 544 -21.72 1.10 29.27
C TRP A 544 -21.19 -0.33 29.36
N GLU A 545 -21.04 -0.89 30.56
CA GLU A 545 -20.53 -2.25 30.73
C GLU A 545 -21.36 -3.31 29.97
N ARG A 546 -22.67 -3.08 29.76
CA ARG A 546 -23.54 -3.97 28.98
C ARG A 546 -23.19 -4.04 27.50
N ALA A 547 -22.48 -3.05 26.99
CA ALA A 547 -22.02 -2.97 25.59
C ALA A 547 -20.54 -3.38 25.45
N GLU A 548 -19.95 -3.99 26.49
CA GLU A 548 -18.57 -4.50 26.41
C GLU A 548 -18.42 -5.50 25.25
N GLY A 549 -17.41 -5.30 24.41
CA GLY A 549 -17.17 -6.10 23.22
C GLY A 549 -17.85 -5.62 21.94
N LEU A 550 -18.69 -4.58 22.00
CA LEU A 550 -19.26 -3.94 20.81
C LEU A 550 -18.24 -2.95 20.23
N GLU A 551 -17.95 -3.07 18.95
CA GLU A 551 -17.11 -2.16 18.15
C GLU A 551 -17.95 -1.67 16.98
N LEU A 552 -18.09 -0.35 16.84
CA LEU A 552 -18.76 0.31 15.71
C LEU A 552 -17.75 1.21 14.99
N LYS A 553 -17.77 1.17 13.66
CA LYS A 553 -16.93 2.03 12.82
C LYS A 553 -17.71 2.59 11.66
N LEU A 554 -17.45 3.84 11.34
CA LEU A 554 -17.97 4.53 10.17
C LEU A 554 -16.86 5.30 9.49
N GLY A 555 -16.81 5.26 8.18
CA GLY A 555 -15.94 6.06 7.34
C GLY A 555 -16.72 6.68 6.21
N TYR A 556 -16.36 7.91 5.84
CA TYR A 556 -16.95 8.63 4.73
C TYR A 556 -15.90 9.49 4.05
N ALA A 557 -15.94 9.54 2.73
CA ALA A 557 -15.15 10.46 1.94
C ALA A 557 -16.01 11.12 0.85
N TYR A 558 -15.87 12.43 0.73
CA TYR A 558 -16.35 13.23 -0.38
C TYR A 558 -15.16 13.69 -1.19
N THR A 559 -15.18 13.48 -2.53
CA THR A 559 -14.11 13.92 -3.43
C THR A 559 -14.71 14.65 -4.63
N GLY A 560 -14.46 15.96 -4.70
CA GLY A 560 -14.69 16.76 -5.90
C GLY A 560 -13.39 16.94 -6.68
N SER A 561 -13.46 16.99 -8.01
CA SER A 561 -12.27 17.21 -8.85
C SER A 561 -12.66 17.86 -10.18
N ALA A 562 -11.72 18.60 -10.78
CA ALA A 562 -11.87 19.09 -12.14
C ALA A 562 -10.50 19.29 -12.81
N VAL A 563 -10.46 19.02 -14.09
CA VAL A 563 -9.38 19.47 -14.98
C VAL A 563 -9.57 20.97 -15.25
N LEU A 564 -8.50 21.75 -15.07
CA LEU A 564 -8.56 23.22 -15.17
C LEU A 564 -8.05 23.76 -16.50
N LYS A 565 -7.22 23.00 -17.18
CA LYS A 565 -6.58 23.38 -18.44
C LYS A 565 -6.45 22.18 -19.34
N ASP A 566 -6.75 22.29 -20.57
CA ASP A 566 -6.65 21.34 -21.67
C ASP A 566 -8.00 21.13 -22.35
N ILE A 567 -8.05 20.22 -23.32
CA ILE A 567 -9.29 19.79 -24.02
C ILE A 567 -10.34 19.21 -23.06
N TYR A 568 -9.90 18.74 -21.87
CA TYR A 568 -10.76 18.15 -20.83
C TYR A 568 -11.20 19.14 -19.76
N THR A 569 -11.05 20.45 -19.99
CA THR A 569 -11.40 21.47 -18.99
C THR A 569 -12.85 21.35 -18.52
N GLY A 570 -13.03 21.28 -17.18
CA GLY A 570 -14.32 21.09 -16.52
C GLY A 570 -14.68 19.64 -16.22
N ASN A 571 -14.03 18.66 -16.86
CA ASN A 571 -14.25 17.24 -16.62
C ASN A 571 -13.69 16.81 -15.27
N ARG A 572 -14.31 15.79 -14.67
CA ARG A 572 -13.88 15.16 -13.44
C ARG A 572 -12.63 14.29 -13.69
N MET A 573 -11.76 14.24 -12.69
CA MET A 573 -10.64 13.29 -12.73
C MET A 573 -11.17 11.85 -12.61
N PRO A 574 -10.59 10.90 -13.36
CA PRO A 574 -11.03 9.52 -13.34
C PRO A 574 -10.70 8.82 -12.01
N TRP A 575 -11.32 7.66 -11.77
CA TRP A 575 -11.08 6.73 -10.67
C TRP A 575 -11.53 7.17 -9.28
N TYR A 576 -12.10 8.36 -9.12
CA TYR A 576 -12.63 8.86 -7.86
C TYR A 576 -14.14 9.06 -7.91
N PRO A 577 -14.91 8.30 -7.13
CA PRO A 577 -16.32 8.57 -6.91
C PRO A 577 -16.50 9.85 -6.09
N VAL A 578 -17.63 10.52 -6.27
CA VAL A 578 -17.95 11.71 -5.47
C VAL A 578 -18.17 11.35 -4.01
N HIS A 579 -18.78 10.18 -3.77
CA HIS A 579 -19.11 9.70 -2.43
C HIS A 579 -18.59 8.27 -2.24
N GLU A 580 -17.90 8.05 -1.14
CA GLU A 580 -17.53 6.74 -0.62
C GLU A 580 -17.92 6.67 0.85
N ALA A 581 -18.49 5.56 1.26
CA ALA A 581 -18.87 5.34 2.65
C ALA A 581 -18.66 3.88 3.03
N TRP A 582 -18.21 3.63 4.23
CA TRP A 582 -18.17 2.29 4.78
C TRP A 582 -18.56 2.30 6.26
N GLY A 583 -19.09 1.19 6.72
CA GLY A 583 -19.43 1.00 8.11
C GLY A 583 -19.26 -0.45 8.55
N SER A 584 -18.93 -0.66 9.80
CA SER A 584 -18.88 -2.01 10.38
C SER A 584 -19.40 -2.02 11.81
N ALA A 585 -20.03 -3.12 12.16
CA ALA A 585 -20.45 -3.44 13.53
C ALA A 585 -19.95 -4.84 13.87
N ALA A 586 -19.29 -4.99 15.01
CA ALA A 586 -18.80 -6.27 15.47
C ALA A 586 -19.02 -6.41 16.98
N TYR A 587 -19.38 -7.61 17.43
CA TYR A 587 -19.56 -7.93 18.83
C TYR A 587 -18.72 -9.13 19.22
N ARG A 588 -17.93 -8.97 20.27
CA ARG A 588 -17.06 -10.02 20.83
C ARG A 588 -17.60 -10.48 22.18
N LEU A 589 -17.94 -11.75 22.27
CA LEU A 589 -18.34 -12.40 23.51
C LEU A 589 -17.12 -12.67 24.42
N PRO A 590 -17.33 -12.76 25.76
CA PRO A 590 -16.24 -12.96 26.72
C PRO A 590 -15.41 -14.23 26.50
N PHE A 591 -15.97 -15.27 25.90
CA PHE A 591 -15.29 -16.53 25.62
C PHE A 591 -14.55 -16.56 24.26
N GLY A 592 -14.49 -15.39 23.58
CA GLY A 592 -13.67 -15.21 22.37
C GLY A 592 -14.41 -15.36 21.04
N LEU A 593 -15.70 -15.73 21.03
CA LEU A 593 -16.52 -15.70 19.82
C LEU A 593 -16.80 -14.25 19.42
N LYS A 594 -16.59 -13.93 18.14
CA LYS A 594 -16.85 -12.63 17.54
C LYS A 594 -17.71 -12.83 16.30
N PHE A 595 -18.68 -11.99 16.10
CA PHE A 595 -19.43 -11.88 14.85
C PHE A 595 -19.61 -10.42 14.47
N GLY A 596 -19.77 -10.19 13.18
CA GLY A 596 -19.90 -8.82 12.69
C GLY A 596 -20.34 -8.76 11.24
N THR A 597 -20.61 -7.54 10.84
CA THR A 597 -20.96 -7.19 9.47
C THR A 597 -20.27 -5.89 9.08
N SER A 598 -20.01 -5.73 7.80
CA SER A 598 -19.60 -4.45 7.20
C SER A 598 -20.36 -4.20 5.92
N ALA A 599 -20.56 -2.93 5.61
CA ALA A 599 -21.09 -2.47 4.34
C ALA A 599 -20.17 -1.38 3.80
N GLU A 600 -19.95 -1.37 2.50
CA GLU A 600 -19.18 -0.37 1.79
C GLU A 600 -19.97 0.09 0.57
N HIS A 601 -20.02 1.40 0.34
CA HIS A 601 -20.65 2.02 -0.80
C HIS A 601 -19.63 2.84 -1.56
N THR A 602 -19.53 2.62 -2.88
CA THR A 602 -18.73 3.39 -3.79
C THR A 602 -19.66 4.00 -4.83
N GLY A 603 -19.60 5.32 -4.99
CA GLY A 603 -20.38 6.05 -5.98
C GLY A 603 -19.90 5.84 -7.42
N GLU A 604 -20.63 6.37 -8.36
CA GLU A 604 -20.26 6.36 -9.77
C GLU A 604 -18.94 7.11 -10.02
N GLN A 605 -18.12 6.60 -10.94
CA GLN A 605 -16.83 7.16 -11.32
C GLN A 605 -16.55 6.97 -12.81
N PHE A 606 -15.76 7.87 -13.38
CA PHE A 606 -15.25 7.75 -14.74
C PHE A 606 -13.90 7.01 -14.77
N THR A 607 -13.57 6.42 -15.90
CA THR A 607 -12.29 5.73 -16.13
C THR A 607 -11.31 6.52 -16.98
N ASP A 608 -11.75 7.65 -17.53
CA ASP A 608 -10.97 8.50 -18.44
C ASP A 608 -11.27 9.99 -18.20
N TYR A 609 -10.39 10.87 -18.68
CA TYR A 609 -10.53 12.33 -18.57
C TYR A 609 -11.60 12.91 -19.50
N GLY A 610 -11.99 12.20 -20.56
CA GLY A 610 -13.09 12.61 -21.44
C GLY A 610 -14.45 12.52 -20.79
N ASN A 611 -14.54 11.79 -19.66
CA ASN A 611 -15.79 11.47 -18.98
C ASN A 611 -16.81 10.83 -19.92
N ILE A 612 -16.35 9.96 -20.80
CA ILE A 612 -17.14 9.31 -21.85
C ILE A 612 -17.91 8.14 -21.22
N PRO A 613 -19.25 8.10 -21.29
CA PRO A 613 -20.02 7.00 -20.70
C PRO A 613 -19.76 5.64 -21.37
N GLU A 614 -19.63 5.63 -22.69
CA GLU A 614 -19.38 4.43 -23.49
C GLU A 614 -18.49 4.77 -24.69
N TRP A 615 -17.45 3.97 -24.91
CA TRP A 615 -16.53 4.13 -26.02
C TRP A 615 -17.10 3.50 -27.31
N ALA A 616 -16.73 4.04 -28.47
CA ALA A 616 -17.09 3.49 -29.78
C ALA A 616 -16.64 2.01 -29.97
N THR A 617 -15.68 1.56 -29.20
CA THR A 617 -15.18 0.19 -29.16
C THR A 617 -16.08 -0.77 -28.36
N GLY A 618 -17.20 -0.30 -27.79
CA GLY A 618 -18.14 -1.07 -26.98
C GLY A 618 -17.63 -1.38 -25.56
N GLU A 619 -16.83 -0.49 -25.02
CA GLU A 619 -16.36 -0.53 -23.62
C GLU A 619 -17.01 0.60 -22.84
N LEU A 620 -17.47 0.32 -21.60
CA LEU A 620 -18.04 1.35 -20.75
C LEU A 620 -16.94 2.24 -20.16
N GLY A 621 -17.09 3.56 -20.25
CA GLY A 621 -16.22 4.56 -19.63
C GLY A 621 -16.63 4.94 -18.23
N THR A 622 -17.85 4.57 -17.83
CA THR A 622 -18.41 4.83 -16.49
C THR A 622 -18.54 3.55 -15.71
N MET A 623 -18.03 3.55 -14.48
CA MET A 623 -18.26 2.48 -13.52
C MET A 623 -19.44 2.87 -12.63
N PRO A 624 -20.52 2.05 -12.58
CA PRO A 624 -21.70 2.35 -11.79
C PRO A 624 -21.42 2.29 -10.29
N ALA A 625 -22.26 2.97 -9.51
CA ALA A 625 -22.24 2.86 -8.06
C ALA A 625 -22.61 1.43 -7.63
N TYR A 626 -21.97 0.98 -6.54
CA TYR A 626 -22.23 -0.32 -5.93
C TYR A 626 -22.20 -0.27 -4.41
N THR A 627 -22.87 -1.26 -3.78
CA THR A 627 -22.85 -1.44 -2.32
C THR A 627 -22.57 -2.91 -2.01
N LEU A 628 -21.50 -3.17 -1.29
CA LEU A 628 -21.10 -4.52 -0.89
C LEU A 628 -21.33 -4.71 0.60
N MET A 629 -21.82 -5.88 0.98
CA MET A 629 -21.97 -6.28 2.37
C MET A 629 -21.17 -7.55 2.66
N THR A 630 -20.52 -7.59 3.80
CA THR A 630 -19.79 -8.74 4.33
C THR A 630 -20.31 -9.10 5.71
N ALA A 631 -20.50 -10.38 5.96
CA ALA A 631 -20.83 -10.90 7.29
C ALA A 631 -19.80 -11.97 7.68
N PHE A 632 -19.44 -12.03 8.97
CA PHE A 632 -18.45 -12.98 9.47
C PHE A 632 -18.73 -13.41 10.91
N ALA A 633 -18.23 -14.60 11.25
CA ALA A 633 -18.12 -15.11 12.61
C ALA A 633 -16.71 -15.68 12.82
N GLY A 634 -16.12 -15.40 13.98
CA GLY A 634 -14.76 -15.84 14.30
C GLY A 634 -14.65 -16.26 15.77
N LEU A 635 -13.69 -17.12 16.05
CA LEU A 635 -13.37 -17.60 17.38
C LEU A 635 -11.88 -17.41 17.65
N GLN A 636 -11.55 -16.79 18.77
CA GLN A 636 -10.20 -16.76 19.32
C GLN A 636 -10.19 -17.51 20.64
N ALA A 637 -9.49 -18.64 20.69
CA ALA A 637 -9.49 -19.49 21.85
C ALA A 637 -8.06 -19.89 22.26
N PRO A 638 -7.75 -19.86 23.56
CA PRO A 638 -6.57 -20.54 24.08
C PRO A 638 -6.80 -22.04 24.00
N LEU A 639 -5.78 -22.76 23.53
CA LEU A 639 -5.75 -24.20 23.48
C LEU A 639 -4.78 -24.75 24.55
N PRO A 640 -4.82 -26.07 24.87
CA PRO A 640 -3.86 -26.69 25.76
C PRO A 640 -2.41 -26.43 25.37
N GLN A 641 -1.50 -26.48 26.34
CA GLN A 641 -0.05 -26.30 26.16
C GLN A 641 0.37 -24.93 25.61
N GLY A 642 -0.49 -23.88 25.74
CA GLY A 642 -0.15 -22.52 25.30
C GLY A 642 -0.34 -22.23 23.81
N TRP A 643 -1.01 -23.12 23.08
CA TRP A 643 -1.45 -22.84 21.73
C TRP A 643 -2.61 -21.84 21.72
N ARG A 644 -2.72 -21.08 20.65
CA ARG A 644 -3.85 -20.18 20.37
C ARG A 644 -4.44 -20.56 19.03
N LEU A 645 -5.77 -20.64 19.00
CA LEU A 645 -6.56 -20.85 17.78
C LEU A 645 -7.19 -19.51 17.37
N GLU A 646 -7.10 -19.18 16.10
CA GLU A 646 -7.88 -18.14 15.45
C GLU A 646 -8.64 -18.78 14.29
N PHE A 647 -9.94 -18.60 14.26
CA PHE A 647 -10.81 -19.18 13.24
C PHE A 647 -11.83 -18.13 12.80
N THR A 648 -12.04 -17.98 11.50
CA THR A 648 -13.06 -17.07 10.96
C THR A 648 -13.69 -17.67 9.72
N VAL A 649 -15.01 -17.63 9.66
CA VAL A 649 -15.81 -17.91 8.46
C VAL A 649 -16.61 -16.69 8.10
N GLY A 650 -16.89 -16.49 6.82
CA GLY A 650 -17.69 -15.36 6.41
C GLY A 650 -18.14 -15.43 4.95
N VAL A 651 -18.91 -14.41 4.59
CA VAL A 651 -19.45 -14.23 3.26
C VAL A 651 -19.19 -12.80 2.81
N LYS A 652 -18.44 -12.63 1.74
CA LYS A 652 -18.27 -11.35 1.03
C LYS A 652 -19.37 -11.19 -0.02
N ASN A 653 -19.71 -9.95 -0.32
CA ASN A 653 -20.79 -9.63 -1.25
C ASN A 653 -22.06 -10.42 -0.93
N LEU A 654 -22.54 -10.30 0.33
CA LEU A 654 -23.65 -11.09 0.89
C LEU A 654 -24.92 -10.98 0.03
N LEU A 655 -25.18 -9.81 -0.54
CA LEU A 655 -26.36 -9.55 -1.39
C LEU A 655 -26.19 -10.00 -2.83
N ASN A 656 -24.99 -10.53 -3.20
CA ASN A 656 -24.62 -10.93 -4.56
C ASN A 656 -24.80 -9.81 -5.58
N GLN A 657 -24.46 -8.59 -5.20
CA GLN A 657 -24.48 -7.43 -6.08
C GLN A 657 -23.60 -7.68 -7.30
N VAL A 658 -24.12 -7.46 -8.48
CA VAL A 658 -23.36 -7.46 -9.72
C VAL A 658 -22.66 -6.12 -9.84
N TRP A 659 -21.35 -6.15 -10.00
CA TRP A 659 -20.54 -4.96 -10.16
C TRP A 659 -19.28 -5.25 -10.96
N PHE A 660 -18.62 -4.21 -11.45
CA PHE A 660 -17.44 -4.33 -12.26
C PHE A 660 -16.55 -3.10 -12.10
N THR A 661 -15.30 -3.26 -12.49
CA THR A 661 -14.36 -2.18 -12.76
C THR A 661 -13.96 -2.22 -14.24
N ARG A 662 -13.38 -1.17 -14.71
CA ARG A 662 -12.77 -1.11 -16.03
C ARG A 662 -11.26 -1.04 -15.88
N THR A 663 -10.52 -1.56 -16.87
CA THR A 663 -9.09 -1.35 -17.04
C THR A 663 -8.84 -0.61 -18.35
N ASP A 664 -7.87 0.28 -18.34
CA ASP A 664 -7.36 1.06 -19.46
C ASP A 664 -5.98 0.60 -19.94
N ASP A 665 -5.51 -0.54 -19.44
CA ASP A 665 -4.30 -1.23 -19.91
C ASP A 665 -4.47 -1.86 -21.30
N LEU A 666 -3.39 -2.42 -21.86
CA LEU A 666 -3.38 -3.25 -23.08
C LEU A 666 -4.41 -4.40 -23.02
N ASN A 667 -4.82 -4.77 -21.83
CA ASN A 667 -5.83 -5.76 -21.52
C ASN A 667 -7.21 -5.13 -21.22
N GLY A 668 -7.50 -3.98 -21.83
CA GLY A 668 -8.64 -3.10 -21.56
C GLY A 668 -10.00 -3.74 -21.72
N GLY A 669 -10.99 -3.14 -21.06
CA GLY A 669 -12.37 -3.52 -21.05
C GLY A 669 -12.97 -3.67 -19.65
N ILE A 670 -14.16 -4.23 -19.58
CA ILE A 670 -14.90 -4.44 -18.34
C ILE A 670 -14.31 -5.62 -17.56
N LEU A 671 -13.94 -5.42 -16.31
CA LEU A 671 -13.55 -6.47 -15.38
C LEU A 671 -14.72 -6.79 -14.45
N ALA A 672 -15.33 -7.94 -14.63
CA ALA A 672 -16.32 -8.45 -13.69
C ALA A 672 -15.67 -8.65 -12.33
N MET A 673 -16.33 -8.17 -11.29
CA MET A 673 -15.83 -8.26 -9.92
C MET A 673 -16.49 -9.41 -9.17
N ARG A 674 -15.94 -9.67 -8.00
CA ARG A 674 -16.23 -10.82 -7.14
C ARG A 674 -17.74 -10.98 -6.86
N PRO A 675 -18.36 -12.12 -7.19
CA PRO A 675 -19.73 -12.44 -6.75
C PRO A 675 -19.75 -12.81 -5.27
N ARG A 676 -20.90 -13.26 -4.74
CA ARG A 676 -20.99 -13.76 -3.37
C ARG A 676 -19.91 -14.84 -3.14
N THR A 677 -19.09 -14.64 -2.12
CA THR A 677 -17.91 -15.47 -1.85
C THR A 677 -17.87 -15.91 -0.40
N PHE A 678 -17.90 -17.21 -0.17
CA PHE A 678 -17.70 -17.81 1.14
C PHE A 678 -16.20 -17.99 1.37
N TYR A 679 -15.72 -17.63 2.56
CA TYR A 679 -14.31 -17.75 2.92
C TYR A 679 -14.11 -18.34 4.31
N LEU A 680 -12.93 -18.90 4.49
CA LEU A 680 -12.45 -19.50 5.73
C LEU A 680 -11.04 -19.02 6.02
N ASN A 681 -10.78 -18.60 7.27
CA ASN A 681 -9.43 -18.37 7.79
C ASN A 681 -9.23 -19.22 9.05
N ILE A 682 -8.06 -19.85 9.17
CA ILE A 682 -7.65 -20.59 10.35
C ILE A 682 -6.20 -20.26 10.68
N GLY A 683 -5.92 -20.01 11.95
CA GLY A 683 -4.59 -19.70 12.44
C GLY A 683 -4.28 -20.43 13.75
N PHE A 684 -3.04 -20.90 13.86
CA PHE A 684 -2.49 -21.48 15.08
C PHE A 684 -1.20 -20.75 15.41
N ALA A 685 -1.01 -20.42 16.68
CA ALA A 685 0.24 -19.85 17.17
C ALA A 685 0.60 -20.45 18.53
N HIS A 686 1.90 -20.66 18.74
CA HIS A 686 2.44 -21.12 20.01
C HIS A 686 3.69 -20.32 20.38
N GLU A 687 3.70 -19.81 21.59
CA GLU A 687 4.85 -19.10 22.17
C GLU A 687 5.54 -19.98 23.22
N PHE A 688 6.81 -20.30 22.99
CA PHE A 688 7.63 -21.09 23.92
C PHE A 688 8.18 -20.18 25.02
N ILE A 689 7.41 -20.00 26.10
CA ILE A 689 7.85 -19.22 27.25
C ILE A 689 9.03 -19.95 27.91
N ARG A 690 10.22 -19.39 27.84
CA ARG A 690 11.43 -19.95 28.52
C ARG A 690 11.21 -19.94 30.02
N GLY A 691 11.13 -21.14 30.60
CA GLY A 691 10.74 -21.35 31.97
C GLY A 691 11.60 -20.62 33.01
N ARG A 692 11.03 -19.55 33.54
CA ARG A 692 11.04 -19.34 35.00
C ARG A 692 9.87 -20.06 35.69
N ALA A 693 9.05 -20.79 34.94
CA ALA A 693 7.85 -21.46 35.43
C ALA A 693 8.10 -22.70 36.31
N GLY A 694 9.31 -23.26 36.34
CA GLY A 694 9.65 -24.38 37.26
C GLY A 694 9.76 -23.98 38.73
N GLU A 695 10.06 -22.72 39.03
CA GLU A 695 10.15 -22.23 40.42
C GLU A 695 8.88 -21.56 40.94
N GLN A 696 8.06 -20.98 40.06
CA GLN A 696 6.81 -20.33 40.46
C GLN A 696 5.62 -21.31 40.55
N ALA A 697 5.64 -22.44 39.83
CA ALA A 697 4.58 -23.46 39.97
C ALA A 697 4.64 -24.20 41.31
N ARG A 698 5.71 -24.10 42.07
CA ARG A 698 5.81 -24.60 43.45
C ARG A 698 5.39 -23.58 44.51
N ARG A 699 5.21 -22.32 44.17
CA ARG A 699 4.56 -21.35 45.04
C ARG A 699 3.06 -21.38 44.71
N ARG A 700 2.25 -21.89 45.61
CA ARG A 700 0.75 -21.79 45.54
C ARG A 700 0.41 -20.37 45.07
N PRO A 701 -0.51 -20.20 44.12
CA PRO A 701 -0.89 -18.85 43.67
C PRO A 701 -1.36 -18.12 44.92
N ALA A 702 -0.66 -17.06 45.30
CA ALA A 702 -1.24 -16.08 46.19
C ALA A 702 -2.54 -15.68 45.52
N LYS A 703 -3.67 -15.78 46.25
CA LYS A 703 -4.99 -15.36 45.75
C LYS A 703 -4.79 -14.01 45.09
N GLY A 704 -4.90 -13.98 43.77
CA GLY A 704 -4.79 -12.74 43.02
C GLY A 704 -5.84 -11.75 43.55
N PRO A 705 -5.60 -10.47 43.50
CA PRO A 705 -6.54 -9.47 43.98
C PRO A 705 -7.90 -9.78 43.32
N ASP A 706 -8.90 -9.89 44.17
CA ASP A 706 -10.25 -10.23 43.81
C ASP A 706 -10.72 -9.24 42.70
N ARG A 707 -10.90 -9.76 41.47
CA ARG A 707 -11.33 -8.97 40.31
C ARG A 707 -12.61 -8.17 40.54
N ARG A 708 -13.37 -8.54 41.60
CA ARG A 708 -14.58 -7.83 42.01
C ARG A 708 -14.33 -6.52 42.76
N ARG A 709 -13.10 -6.21 43.14
CA ARG A 709 -12.73 -4.97 43.87
C ARG A 709 -11.92 -3.95 43.05
N GLN A 710 -11.57 -4.24 41.80
CA GLN A 710 -10.99 -3.22 40.95
C GLN A 710 -12.03 -2.18 40.55
N THR A 711 -11.74 -0.92 40.80
CA THR A 711 -12.62 0.19 40.41
C THR A 711 -12.71 0.27 38.90
N ALA A 712 -13.81 0.79 38.34
CA ALA A 712 -13.96 1.03 36.90
C ALA A 712 -12.79 1.88 36.35
N SER A 713 -12.24 2.79 37.15
CA SER A 713 -11.07 3.62 36.84
C SER A 713 -9.79 2.83 36.70
N GLU A 714 -9.53 1.85 37.58
CA GLU A 714 -8.32 0.99 37.50
C GLU A 714 -8.35 0.05 36.31
N ARG A 715 -9.53 -0.53 36.01
CA ARG A 715 -9.76 -1.34 34.81
C ARG A 715 -9.58 -0.50 33.55
N ARG A 716 -10.08 0.73 33.56
CA ARG A 716 -9.92 1.70 32.49
C ARG A 716 -8.44 2.06 32.27
N ASN A 717 -7.69 2.37 33.32
CA ASN A 717 -6.26 2.66 33.22
C ASN A 717 -5.46 1.47 32.72
N GLN A 718 -5.78 0.25 33.13
CA GLN A 718 -5.10 -0.96 32.67
C GLN A 718 -5.41 -1.25 31.18
N ARG A 719 -6.65 -1.03 30.71
CA ARG A 719 -7.02 -1.10 29.29
C ARG A 719 -6.39 0.02 28.46
N LEU A 720 -6.32 1.23 29.03
CA LEU A 720 -5.63 2.38 28.43
C LEU A 720 -4.17 2.06 28.18
N MET A 721 -3.49 1.51 29.17
CA MET A 721 -2.09 1.08 29.07
C MET A 721 -1.92 -0.06 28.07
N GLN A 722 -2.80 -1.06 28.05
CA GLN A 722 -2.78 -2.11 27.04
C GLN A 722 -3.01 -1.60 25.62
N ARG A 723 -3.87 -0.60 25.40
CA ARG A 723 -4.12 0.00 24.09
C ARG A 723 -3.07 1.00 23.64
N MET A 724 -2.50 1.75 24.57
CA MET A 724 -1.45 2.70 24.27
C MET A 724 -0.10 2.03 24.00
N TYR A 725 0.11 0.85 24.58
CA TYR A 725 1.37 0.12 24.52
C TYR A 725 1.23 -1.32 24.00
N GLY A 726 0.01 -1.80 23.83
CA GLY A 726 -0.32 -3.23 23.71
C GLY A 726 -0.91 -3.70 22.40
N ALA A 727 -0.50 -3.15 21.27
CA ALA A 727 -0.46 -3.94 20.04
C ALA A 727 0.74 -4.93 20.06
N TRP A 728 1.36 -5.13 21.26
CA TRP A 728 2.66 -5.77 21.45
C TRP A 728 2.69 -6.87 22.52
N MET A 729 1.52 -7.33 23.04
CA MET A 729 1.46 -8.59 23.76
C MET A 729 0.62 -9.63 23.03
#